data_9587798415997c8908038c5b0d751fc2
#
_entry.id   9587798415997c8908038c5b0d751fc2
#
_cell.length_a   1.000
_cell.length_b   1.000
_cell.length_c   1.000
_cell.angle_alpha   90.00
_cell.angle_beta   90.00
_cell.angle_gamma   90.00
#
_symmetry.space_group_name_H-M   'P 1'
#
loop_
_entity.id
_entity.type
_entity.pdbx_description
1 polymer ?
#
loop_
_entity_poly.entity_id
_entity_poly.type
_entity_poly.pdbx_seq_one_letter_code
_entity_poly.pdbx_strand_id
1 'polypeptide(L)'
;RGDTNLFSKNDKNGLKPKLFWGEKYEQVAFLDNKISELLNNGMDNKDIAVLCRTHSQVNAAAGALLKSGIPVQARIPKYFSITAVLDLVSWCQVIADGKFQDNALFRLIEKRCGAETAHILFNRWQRRDETPRLKLINAGQTIIEEFPRLRELLDDIELFHKIIQKKSAGEMVWEICVKMDLLGPYHRRYTLDDRLAILNVGDFLKRAQNFSRRNPKDHGLSAFNIYVEAVMISGGLKTIIPKEYKQLNGVRVSTIHSVKGGEYPIVFLPFLRSGSFPLNFRSRIMVSRPPDEWLSYEKSSHITPKDHHLEEERRLFYVAVTRAKEQLSLLAPRKATSRFVKELPENIMEETVMQDINTNKKSYSDLRIKYEQKIQKALASEQFDKVHDLANALEVIHHSEDGDDLELGSSDWEKELAQELEQDFEPTINEKLYLSASAIETYEQCPLKYRFGRIDGIPQTASKPQLVFGNIIHVVLQRFHEPGKELTKDRIVKLLEEEWKKGEFDYTVREEKFFDQGQEMLSRYAELMNDNPPNVIAREERFSFDLDDITINGAIDRIDKDENGVHIVDYKTSKSSTPAKSNLQLAVYSMYLKQSDSEKFGGIPTSASLHFLRNEEKPNRSHSFTVDDLEKTEEKINKVASSVRRKEFVAKTGKHCDWCDYKHLICP
;
A
#
# COMPACT_ATOMS: atom_id res chain seq x y z
N ARG A 1 -40.26 -18.33 -3.70
CA ARG A 1 -40.25 -18.77 -2.29
C ARG A 1 -41.10 -17.78 -1.55
N GLY A 2 -42.17 -18.27 -0.85
CA GLY A 2 -43.18 -17.44 -0.22
C GLY A 2 -42.62 -16.53 0.87
N ASP A 3 -43.33 -15.42 1.12
CA ASP A 3 -43.08 -14.48 2.21
C ASP A 3 -43.06 -15.23 3.54
N THR A 4 -41.86 -15.60 3.99
CA THR A 4 -41.65 -16.08 5.37
C THR A 4 -41.45 -14.83 6.23
N ASN A 5 -42.51 -14.42 6.91
CA ASN A 5 -42.41 -13.45 8.00
C ASN A 5 -41.53 -14.06 9.09
N LEU A 6 -40.32 -13.48 9.24
CA LEU A 6 -39.39 -13.84 10.30
C LEU A 6 -39.81 -13.08 11.57
N PHE A 7 -40.15 -13.82 12.60
CA PHE A 7 -40.44 -13.27 13.93
C PHE A 7 -39.26 -13.48 14.85
N SER A 8 -38.93 -12.47 15.65
CA SER A 8 -37.97 -12.58 16.73
C SER A 8 -38.52 -13.52 17.81
N LYS A 9 -37.72 -14.47 18.30
CA LYS A 9 -38.04 -15.28 19.45
C LYS A 9 -37.85 -14.54 20.78
N ASN A 10 -37.21 -13.41 20.79
CA ASN A 10 -36.95 -12.59 21.96
C ASN A 10 -38.09 -11.58 22.14
N ASP A 11 -38.78 -11.64 23.28
CA ASP A 11 -39.84 -10.69 23.67
C ASP A 11 -39.30 -9.30 24.06
N LYS A 12 -37.99 -9.10 24.06
CA LYS A 12 -37.35 -7.80 24.36
C LYS A 12 -37.09 -7.06 23.08
N ASN A 13 -37.69 -5.87 22.95
CA ASN A 13 -37.29 -4.90 21.91
C ASN A 13 -35.93 -4.35 22.26
N GLY A 14 -34.94 -4.53 21.36
CA GLY A 14 -33.63 -3.91 21.43
C GLY A 14 -33.70 -2.37 21.22
N LEU A 15 -32.58 -1.71 21.42
CA LEU A 15 -32.44 -0.29 21.09
C LEU A 15 -32.59 -0.08 19.57
N LYS A 16 -33.13 1.08 19.18
CA LYS A 16 -33.16 1.43 17.75
C LYS A 16 -31.74 1.43 17.19
N PRO A 17 -31.53 0.86 15.98
CA PRO A 17 -30.24 0.94 15.30
C PRO A 17 -29.81 2.42 15.14
N LYS A 18 -28.52 2.69 15.25
CA LYS A 18 -27.95 4.01 15.08
C LYS A 18 -27.11 4.08 13.82
N LEU A 19 -27.29 5.14 13.03
CA LEU A 19 -26.51 5.44 11.85
C LEU A 19 -25.61 6.64 12.11
N PHE A 20 -24.31 6.42 12.03
CA PHE A 20 -23.29 7.46 12.24
C PHE A 20 -22.66 7.86 10.90
N TRP A 21 -22.67 9.15 10.60
CA TRP A 21 -22.13 9.71 9.39
C TRP A 21 -20.70 10.21 9.60
N GLY A 22 -19.74 9.66 8.82
CA GLY A 22 -18.33 10.08 8.83
C GLY A 22 -17.50 9.40 7.75
N GLU A 23 -16.42 10.04 7.33
CA GLU A 23 -15.47 9.45 6.38
C GLU A 23 -14.65 8.32 7.06
N LYS A 24 -13.90 7.56 6.29
CA LYS A 24 -13.24 6.33 6.76
C LYS A 24 -12.38 6.55 8.01
N TYR A 25 -11.60 7.64 8.06
CA TYR A 25 -10.73 7.95 9.20
C TYR A 25 -11.55 8.34 10.45
N GLU A 26 -12.65 9.09 10.27
CA GLU A 26 -13.57 9.46 11.35
C GLU A 26 -14.26 8.22 11.92
N GLN A 27 -14.63 7.26 11.06
CA GLN A 27 -15.23 6.00 11.51
C GLN A 27 -14.27 5.19 12.37
N VAL A 28 -12.97 5.15 12.03
CA VAL A 28 -11.95 4.44 12.80
C VAL A 28 -11.75 5.09 14.15
N ALA A 29 -11.62 6.42 14.21
CA ALA A 29 -11.50 7.16 15.46
C ALA A 29 -12.77 7.05 16.33
N PHE A 30 -13.94 7.08 15.71
CA PHE A 30 -15.21 6.87 16.40
C PHE A 30 -15.31 5.49 17.04
N LEU A 31 -14.89 4.42 16.32
CA LEU A 31 -14.87 3.07 16.87
C LEU A 31 -14.01 2.99 18.12
N ASP A 32 -12.82 3.57 18.08
CA ASP A 32 -11.89 3.60 19.18
C ASP A 32 -12.50 4.27 20.43
N ASN A 33 -12.97 5.50 20.27
CA ASN A 33 -13.57 6.27 21.37
C ASN A 33 -14.84 5.61 21.91
N LYS A 34 -15.74 5.13 21.03
CA LYS A 34 -17.02 4.57 21.48
C LYS A 34 -16.85 3.22 22.16
N ILE A 35 -15.92 2.40 21.69
CA ILE A 35 -15.62 1.11 22.34
C ILE A 35 -14.92 1.37 23.68
N SER A 36 -13.99 2.33 23.76
CA SER A 36 -13.37 2.73 25.03
C SER A 36 -14.42 3.20 26.06
N GLU A 37 -15.37 4.03 25.63
CA GLU A 37 -16.48 4.48 26.48
C GLU A 37 -17.32 3.30 27.03
N LEU A 38 -17.67 2.33 26.13
CA LEU A 38 -18.44 1.16 26.53
C LEU A 38 -17.69 0.28 27.54
N LEU A 39 -16.40 0.08 27.34
CA LEU A 39 -15.56 -0.70 28.26
C LEU A 39 -15.38 0.00 29.61
N ASN A 40 -15.19 1.33 29.61
CA ASN A 40 -15.12 2.12 30.83
C ASN A 40 -16.45 2.12 31.63
N ASN A 41 -17.57 1.96 30.92
CA ASN A 41 -18.91 1.80 31.55
C ASN A 41 -19.20 0.35 32.01
N GLY A 42 -18.19 -0.54 32.00
CA GLY A 42 -18.27 -1.90 32.53
C GLY A 42 -18.76 -2.96 31.56
N MET A 43 -18.83 -2.65 30.25
CA MET A 43 -19.13 -3.67 29.24
C MET A 43 -17.95 -4.65 29.09
N ASP A 44 -18.22 -5.94 28.93
CA ASP A 44 -17.18 -6.93 28.70
C ASP A 44 -16.71 -6.88 27.23
N ASN A 45 -15.40 -7.00 26.99
CA ASN A 45 -14.81 -7.02 25.66
C ASN A 45 -15.49 -8.03 24.70
N LYS A 46 -15.84 -9.22 25.19
CA LYS A 46 -16.48 -10.29 24.41
C LYS A 46 -17.89 -9.95 23.93
N ASP A 47 -18.55 -8.96 24.53
CA ASP A 47 -19.91 -8.55 24.20
C ASP A 47 -19.96 -7.54 23.04
N ILE A 48 -18.79 -7.07 22.60
CA ILE A 48 -18.65 -6.09 21.52
C ILE A 48 -18.05 -6.75 20.27
N ALA A 49 -18.69 -6.54 19.12
CA ALA A 49 -18.19 -6.98 17.83
C ALA A 49 -18.12 -5.85 16.80
N VAL A 50 -17.01 -5.78 16.06
CA VAL A 50 -16.83 -4.93 14.87
C VAL A 50 -16.78 -5.85 13.65
N LEU A 51 -17.81 -5.80 12.81
CA LEU A 51 -17.96 -6.69 11.67
C LEU A 51 -17.70 -5.95 10.36
N CYS A 52 -16.72 -6.41 9.60
CA CYS A 52 -16.26 -5.79 8.37
C CYS A 52 -16.54 -6.66 7.15
N ARG A 53 -16.64 -6.06 5.96
CA ARG A 53 -16.83 -6.81 4.71
C ARG A 53 -15.51 -7.41 4.20
N THR A 54 -14.39 -6.73 4.39
CA THR A 54 -13.08 -7.14 3.88
C THR A 54 -12.04 -7.25 4.98
N HIS A 55 -11.01 -8.02 4.72
CA HIS A 55 -9.89 -8.15 5.64
C HIS A 55 -9.09 -6.84 5.84
N SER A 56 -8.97 -6.00 4.82
CA SER A 56 -8.33 -4.69 4.95
C SER A 56 -9.08 -3.77 5.94
N GLN A 57 -10.41 -3.85 5.96
CA GLN A 57 -11.24 -3.14 6.93
C GLN A 57 -11.07 -3.68 8.35
N VAL A 58 -10.97 -5.00 8.51
CA VAL A 58 -10.67 -5.64 9.80
C VAL A 58 -9.33 -5.15 10.35
N ASN A 59 -8.30 -5.08 9.52
CA ASN A 59 -6.99 -4.59 9.95
C ASN A 59 -7.03 -3.13 10.39
N ALA A 60 -7.74 -2.27 9.65
CA ALA A 60 -7.86 -0.85 10.00
C ALA A 60 -8.57 -0.67 11.35
N ALA A 61 -9.69 -1.38 11.58
CA ALA A 61 -10.41 -1.31 12.83
C ALA A 61 -9.63 -1.92 14.01
N ALA A 62 -9.05 -3.12 13.80
CA ALA A 62 -8.28 -3.80 14.84
C ALA A 62 -7.00 -3.01 15.22
N GLY A 63 -6.31 -2.44 14.22
CA GLY A 63 -5.11 -1.64 14.45
C GLY A 63 -5.37 -0.40 15.30
N ALA A 64 -6.50 0.29 15.09
CA ALA A 64 -6.88 1.43 15.91
C ALA A 64 -7.13 1.01 17.38
N LEU A 65 -7.95 -0.01 17.60
CA LEU A 65 -8.28 -0.48 18.96
C LEU A 65 -7.04 -0.97 19.73
N LEU A 66 -6.11 -1.67 19.03
CA LEU A 66 -4.87 -2.13 19.64
C LEU A 66 -3.94 -0.97 20.02
N LYS A 67 -3.88 0.10 19.20
CA LYS A 67 -3.11 1.32 19.52
C LYS A 67 -3.60 1.99 20.81
N SER A 68 -4.90 1.92 21.07
CA SER A 68 -5.52 2.46 22.29
C SER A 68 -5.50 1.48 23.45
N GLY A 69 -4.77 0.35 23.32
CA GLY A 69 -4.64 -0.64 24.39
C GLY A 69 -5.87 -1.53 24.59
N ILE A 70 -6.87 -1.47 23.70
CA ILE A 70 -8.06 -2.32 23.77
C ILE A 70 -7.70 -3.71 23.28
N PRO A 71 -7.85 -4.79 24.09
CA PRO A 71 -7.58 -6.14 23.65
C PRO A 71 -8.59 -6.55 22.57
N VAL A 72 -8.07 -7.00 21.44
CA VAL A 72 -8.87 -7.36 20.27
C VAL A 72 -8.77 -8.85 20.02
N GLN A 73 -9.89 -9.55 20.02
CA GLN A 73 -9.99 -10.87 19.42
C GLN A 73 -10.09 -10.69 17.90
N ALA A 74 -9.01 -10.16 17.36
CA ALA A 74 -8.90 -9.89 15.96
C ALA A 74 -8.37 -11.08 15.21
N ARG A 75 -8.37 -10.87 13.95
CA ARG A 75 -7.68 -11.59 12.93
C ARG A 75 -6.31 -12.03 13.39
N ILE A 76 -6.08 -13.30 13.16
CA ILE A 76 -4.75 -13.86 13.05
C ILE A 76 -3.97 -13.04 12.02
N PRO A 77 -2.85 -12.41 12.41
CA PRO A 77 -2.04 -11.66 11.46
C PRO A 77 -1.64 -12.59 10.31
N LYS A 78 -1.50 -12.05 9.11
CA LYS A 78 -0.95 -12.82 7.99
C LYS A 78 0.46 -13.26 8.35
N TYR A 79 0.87 -14.42 7.89
CA TYR A 79 2.19 -14.98 8.17
C TYR A 79 3.33 -13.97 7.98
N PHE A 80 3.38 -13.31 6.82
CA PHE A 80 4.36 -12.28 6.49
C PHE A 80 4.01 -10.87 7.01
N SER A 81 3.05 -10.71 7.91
CA SER A 81 2.85 -9.47 8.66
C SER A 81 3.28 -9.58 10.12
N ILE A 82 3.78 -10.73 10.54
CA ILE A 82 4.36 -10.94 11.87
C ILE A 82 5.76 -10.32 11.86
N THR A 83 6.00 -9.35 12.73
CA THR A 83 7.26 -8.56 12.76
C THR A 83 8.51 -9.43 12.77
N ALA A 84 8.56 -10.47 13.61
CA ALA A 84 9.70 -11.38 13.68
C ALA A 84 9.94 -12.15 12.38
N VAL A 85 8.87 -12.55 11.68
CA VAL A 85 8.97 -13.21 10.36
C VAL A 85 9.43 -12.21 9.30
N LEU A 86 8.89 -10.98 9.31
CA LEU A 86 9.35 -9.92 8.39
C LEU A 86 10.83 -9.58 8.57
N ASP A 87 11.30 -9.50 9.81
CA ASP A 87 12.69 -9.23 10.10
C ASP A 87 13.59 -10.35 9.56
N LEU A 88 13.20 -11.60 9.78
CA LEU A 88 13.92 -12.77 9.27
C LEU A 88 13.94 -12.79 7.73
N VAL A 89 12.81 -12.54 7.09
CA VAL A 89 12.71 -12.45 5.63
C VAL A 89 13.56 -11.30 5.10
N SER A 90 13.59 -10.15 5.79
CA SER A 90 14.40 -9.00 5.38
C SER A 90 15.90 -9.35 5.37
N TRP A 91 16.39 -10.04 6.38
CA TRP A 91 17.76 -10.56 6.37
C TRP A 91 18.02 -11.53 5.22
N CYS A 92 17.10 -12.48 4.98
CA CYS A 92 17.21 -13.40 3.85
C CYS A 92 17.27 -12.67 2.50
N GLN A 93 16.44 -11.63 2.31
CA GLN A 93 16.40 -10.83 1.09
C GLN A 93 17.70 -10.06 0.84
N VAL A 94 18.28 -9.45 1.89
CA VAL A 94 19.52 -8.67 1.76
C VAL A 94 20.71 -9.60 1.51
N ILE A 95 20.80 -10.75 2.22
CA ILE A 95 21.93 -11.68 2.11
C ILE A 95 21.90 -12.45 0.79
N ALA A 96 20.72 -12.78 0.26
CA ALA A 96 20.56 -13.59 -0.96
C ALA A 96 20.34 -12.75 -2.24
N ASP A 97 20.52 -11.45 -2.20
CA ASP A 97 20.24 -10.54 -3.33
C ASP A 97 18.83 -10.70 -3.91
N GLY A 98 17.84 -10.84 -3.02
CA GLY A 98 16.47 -11.10 -3.40
C GLY A 98 15.79 -9.93 -4.11
N LYS A 99 14.63 -10.21 -4.70
CA LYS A 99 13.82 -9.24 -5.45
C LYS A 99 13.42 -8.01 -4.61
N PHE A 100 13.23 -8.19 -3.32
CA PHE A 100 12.82 -7.13 -2.38
C PHE A 100 13.99 -6.62 -1.52
N GLN A 101 15.23 -6.83 -1.97
CA GLN A 101 16.43 -6.48 -1.20
C GLN A 101 16.50 -5.02 -0.75
N ASP A 102 16.05 -4.08 -1.58
CA ASP A 102 16.10 -2.65 -1.25
C ASP A 102 15.09 -2.28 -0.15
N ASN A 103 13.87 -2.82 -0.23
CA ASN A 103 12.87 -2.66 0.82
C ASN A 103 13.33 -3.31 2.13
N ALA A 104 13.95 -4.47 2.01
CA ALA A 104 14.50 -5.21 3.15
C ALA A 104 15.65 -4.44 3.81
N LEU A 105 16.57 -3.89 3.02
CA LEU A 105 17.67 -3.07 3.50
C LEU A 105 17.18 -1.79 4.18
N PHE A 106 16.21 -1.10 3.57
CA PHE A 106 15.57 0.07 4.21
C PHE A 106 15.06 -0.29 5.60
N ARG A 107 14.28 -1.37 5.71
CA ARG A 107 13.74 -1.86 6.98
C ARG A 107 14.83 -2.20 8.00
N LEU A 108 15.91 -2.87 7.58
CA LEU A 108 17.01 -3.22 8.49
C LEU A 108 17.75 -1.98 9.00
N ILE A 109 17.99 -0.99 8.12
CA ILE A 109 18.61 0.29 8.51
C ILE A 109 17.66 1.08 9.43
N GLU A 110 16.38 1.21 9.07
CA GLU A 110 15.38 1.89 9.89
C GLU A 110 15.33 1.30 11.30
N LYS A 111 15.31 -0.01 11.41
CA LYS A 111 15.23 -0.72 12.70
C LYS A 111 16.50 -0.59 13.53
N ARG A 112 17.70 -0.59 12.91
CA ARG A 112 19.00 -0.59 13.60
C ARG A 112 19.53 0.81 13.87
N CYS A 113 19.32 1.72 12.93
CA CYS A 113 19.94 3.04 12.88
C CYS A 113 18.94 4.21 12.95
N GLY A 114 17.65 3.90 12.91
CA GLY A 114 16.58 4.90 12.91
C GLY A 114 16.09 5.29 11.51
N ALA A 115 14.85 5.80 11.45
CA ALA A 115 14.17 6.16 10.21
C ALA A 115 14.86 7.32 9.47
N GLU A 116 15.45 8.28 10.18
CA GLU A 116 16.19 9.40 9.61
C GLU A 116 17.41 8.93 8.81
N THR A 117 18.22 8.03 9.39
CA THR A 117 19.38 7.44 8.71
C THR A 117 18.97 6.70 7.43
N ALA A 118 17.92 5.87 7.50
CA ALA A 118 17.39 5.18 6.34
C ALA A 118 16.96 6.16 5.24
N HIS A 119 16.22 7.20 5.61
CA HIS A 119 15.76 8.26 4.70
C HIS A 119 16.93 8.98 4.01
N ILE A 120 17.93 9.46 4.78
CA ILE A 120 19.10 10.18 4.23
C ILE A 120 19.85 9.30 3.24
N LEU A 121 20.15 8.06 3.60
CA LEU A 121 20.93 7.14 2.77
C LEU A 121 20.19 6.79 1.48
N PHE A 122 18.92 6.43 1.55
CA PHE A 122 18.15 6.06 0.38
C PHE A 122 17.91 7.24 -0.57
N ASN A 123 17.66 8.45 -0.07
CA ASN A 123 17.60 9.65 -0.88
C ASN A 123 18.93 9.95 -1.62
N ARG A 124 20.05 9.77 -0.92
CA ARG A 124 21.37 9.92 -1.53
C ARG A 124 21.60 8.91 -2.64
N TRP A 125 21.13 7.68 -2.46
CA TRP A 125 21.31 6.58 -3.41
C TRP A 125 20.39 6.63 -4.62
N GLN A 126 19.23 7.27 -4.56
CA GLN A 126 18.31 7.43 -5.69
C GLN A 126 18.95 7.98 -6.96
N ARG A 127 20.01 8.77 -6.84
CA ARG A 127 20.64 9.50 -7.93
C ARG A 127 21.75 8.72 -8.64
N ARG A 128 21.90 7.43 -8.41
CA ARG A 128 23.00 6.61 -8.93
C ARG A 128 22.47 5.29 -9.53
N ASP A 129 23.18 4.74 -10.52
CA ASP A 129 22.76 3.56 -11.28
C ASP A 129 22.88 2.22 -10.51
N GLU A 130 23.58 2.19 -9.39
CA GLU A 130 23.76 0.98 -8.57
C GLU A 130 22.62 0.77 -7.58
N THR A 131 22.34 -0.50 -7.22
CA THR A 131 21.37 -0.83 -6.18
C THR A 131 21.79 -0.28 -4.82
N PRO A 132 20.87 0.08 -3.92
CA PRO A 132 21.19 0.56 -2.57
C PRO A 132 22.13 -0.37 -1.80
N ARG A 133 21.99 -1.68 -1.96
CA ARG A 133 22.86 -2.66 -1.31
C ARG A 133 24.31 -2.58 -1.81
N LEU A 134 24.52 -2.56 -3.13
CA LEU A 134 25.87 -2.41 -3.69
C LEU A 134 26.51 -1.10 -3.25
N LYS A 135 25.74 -0.03 -3.20
CA LYS A 135 26.21 1.28 -2.69
C LYS A 135 26.61 1.20 -1.22
N LEU A 136 25.84 0.50 -0.40
CA LEU A 136 26.19 0.30 1.01
C LEU A 136 27.52 -0.46 1.16
N ILE A 137 27.71 -1.52 0.38
CA ILE A 137 28.95 -2.33 0.41
C ILE A 137 30.13 -1.53 -0.15
N ASN A 138 29.96 -0.83 -1.29
CA ASN A 138 31.02 -0.08 -1.96
C ASN A 138 31.42 1.20 -1.21
N ALA A 139 30.51 1.79 -0.46
CA ALA A 139 30.79 3.01 0.31
C ALA A 139 31.47 2.73 1.67
N GLY A 140 31.46 1.49 2.13
CA GLY A 140 32.25 0.96 3.26
C GLY A 140 32.56 1.94 4.39
N GLN A 141 33.82 2.29 4.51
CA GLN A 141 34.33 3.09 5.62
C GLN A 141 33.82 4.53 5.66
N THR A 142 33.60 5.15 4.50
CA THR A 142 33.09 6.52 4.40
C THR A 142 31.68 6.67 4.96
N ILE A 143 30.81 5.68 4.72
CA ILE A 143 29.46 5.66 5.29
C ILE A 143 29.49 5.40 6.80
N ILE A 144 30.42 4.55 7.27
CA ILE A 144 30.57 4.25 8.70
C ILE A 144 31.06 5.50 9.46
N GLU A 145 31.96 6.29 8.88
CA GLU A 145 32.44 7.55 9.47
C GLU A 145 31.31 8.56 9.63
N GLU A 146 30.44 8.65 8.64
CA GLU A 146 29.27 9.54 8.65
C GLU A 146 28.10 9.00 9.52
N PHE A 147 27.88 7.68 9.50
CA PHE A 147 26.82 6.98 10.23
C PHE A 147 27.36 5.81 11.05
N PRO A 148 28.00 6.07 12.21
CA PRO A 148 28.69 5.04 12.99
C PRO A 148 27.82 3.83 13.39
N ARG A 149 26.51 4.04 13.59
CA ARG A 149 25.55 2.97 13.93
C ARG A 149 25.36 1.92 12.81
N LEU A 150 25.79 2.21 11.58
CA LEU A 150 25.75 1.26 10.46
C LEU A 150 26.86 0.20 10.53
N ARG A 151 27.93 0.42 11.31
CA ARG A 151 29.09 -0.50 11.38
C ARG A 151 28.65 -1.93 11.66
N GLU A 152 27.89 -2.13 12.73
CA GLU A 152 27.43 -3.47 13.13
C GLU A 152 26.55 -4.12 12.05
N LEU A 153 25.67 -3.36 11.40
CA LEU A 153 24.82 -3.87 10.33
C LEU A 153 25.65 -4.34 9.13
N LEU A 154 26.69 -3.57 8.76
CA LEU A 154 27.61 -3.90 7.67
C LEU A 154 28.43 -5.15 8.00
N ASP A 155 28.98 -5.21 9.19
CA ASP A 155 29.78 -6.36 9.65
C ASP A 155 28.93 -7.65 9.64
N ASP A 156 27.66 -7.55 10.06
CA ASP A 156 26.70 -8.67 10.03
C ASP A 156 26.41 -9.13 8.59
N ILE A 157 26.15 -8.17 7.67
CA ILE A 157 25.89 -8.47 6.26
C ILE A 157 27.12 -9.16 5.63
N GLU A 158 28.32 -8.61 5.83
CA GLU A 158 29.56 -9.20 5.32
C GLU A 158 29.83 -10.60 5.87
N LEU A 159 29.56 -10.80 7.15
CA LEU A 159 29.71 -12.10 7.78
C LEU A 159 28.82 -13.15 7.11
N PHE A 160 27.54 -12.83 6.90
CA PHE A 160 26.62 -13.75 6.24
C PHE A 160 26.98 -14.00 4.78
N HIS A 161 27.49 -13.01 4.06
CA HIS A 161 27.99 -13.20 2.69
C HIS A 161 29.19 -14.15 2.61
N LYS A 162 30.06 -14.16 3.59
CA LYS A 162 31.21 -15.09 3.65
C LYS A 162 30.78 -16.57 3.79
N ILE A 163 29.60 -16.82 4.37
CA ILE A 163 29.14 -18.19 4.67
C ILE A 163 27.97 -18.68 3.80
N ILE A 164 27.29 -17.78 3.05
CA ILE A 164 26.09 -18.12 2.28
C ILE A 164 26.30 -19.27 1.30
N GLN A 165 27.46 -19.34 0.64
CA GLN A 165 27.77 -20.38 -0.34
C GLN A 165 28.13 -21.74 0.31
N LYS A 166 28.38 -21.75 1.62
CA LYS A 166 28.86 -22.94 2.36
C LYS A 166 27.75 -23.63 3.13
N LYS A 167 26.55 -23.02 3.20
CA LYS A 167 25.45 -23.47 4.05
C LYS A 167 24.18 -23.66 3.24
N SER A 168 23.39 -24.63 3.64
CA SER A 168 22.03 -24.82 3.14
C SER A 168 21.10 -23.70 3.61
N ALA A 169 19.93 -23.53 2.96
CA ALA A 169 18.95 -22.53 3.38
C ALA A 169 18.51 -22.71 4.84
N GLY A 170 18.31 -23.95 5.28
CA GLY A 170 17.95 -24.24 6.68
C GLY A 170 19.02 -23.80 7.66
N GLU A 171 20.31 -24.06 7.36
CA GLU A 171 21.44 -23.62 8.20
C GLU A 171 21.61 -22.10 8.18
N MET A 172 21.46 -21.45 7.01
CA MET A 172 21.57 -19.99 6.91
C MET A 172 20.47 -19.29 7.70
N VAL A 173 19.21 -19.72 7.55
CA VAL A 173 18.07 -19.14 8.27
C VAL A 173 18.26 -19.33 9.79
N TRP A 174 18.78 -20.46 10.23
CA TRP A 174 19.12 -20.72 11.64
C TRP A 174 20.22 -19.76 12.14
N GLU A 175 21.32 -19.62 11.40
CA GLU A 175 22.42 -18.71 11.75
C GLU A 175 21.94 -17.26 11.87
N ILE A 176 21.09 -16.81 10.95
CA ILE A 176 20.49 -15.47 11.00
C ILE A 176 19.66 -15.31 12.28
N CYS A 177 18.78 -16.27 12.60
CA CYS A 177 17.96 -16.22 13.81
C CYS A 177 18.80 -16.13 15.08
N VAL A 178 19.86 -16.92 15.18
CA VAL A 178 20.72 -16.99 16.39
C VAL A 178 21.60 -15.74 16.50
N LYS A 179 22.31 -15.36 15.43
CA LYS A 179 23.23 -14.22 15.47
C LYS A 179 22.52 -12.88 15.66
N MET A 180 21.35 -12.72 15.05
CA MET A 180 20.57 -11.49 15.17
C MET A 180 19.67 -11.48 16.40
N ASP A 181 19.74 -12.50 17.25
CA ASP A 181 18.87 -12.68 18.43
C ASP A 181 17.39 -12.40 18.12
N LEU A 182 16.91 -12.87 16.95
CA LEU A 182 15.56 -12.53 16.47
C LEU A 182 14.44 -13.04 17.39
N LEU A 183 14.69 -14.04 18.20
CA LEU A 183 13.72 -14.62 19.13
C LEU A 183 13.90 -14.19 20.59
N GLY A 184 15.08 -13.68 20.97
CA GLY A 184 15.35 -13.29 22.36
C GLY A 184 14.36 -12.29 22.94
N PRO A 185 14.01 -11.20 22.25
CA PRO A 185 13.01 -10.24 22.74
C PRO A 185 11.66 -10.89 23.03
N TYR A 186 11.23 -11.85 22.21
CA TYR A 186 9.94 -12.54 22.33
C TYR A 186 9.97 -13.61 23.46
N HIS A 187 11.08 -14.24 23.71
CA HIS A 187 11.22 -15.19 24.82
C HIS A 187 11.23 -14.50 26.19
N ARG A 188 11.79 -13.31 26.27
CA ARG A 188 11.86 -12.56 27.54
C ARG A 188 10.49 -12.08 28.03
N ARG A 189 9.63 -11.60 27.12
CA ARG A 189 8.28 -11.11 27.46
C ARG A 189 7.26 -12.22 27.54
N TYR A 190 7.32 -13.15 26.60
CA TYR A 190 6.50 -14.34 26.49
C TYR A 190 4.97 -14.07 26.54
N THR A 191 4.51 -13.02 25.91
CA THR A 191 3.10 -12.70 25.71
C THR A 191 2.47 -13.63 24.66
N LEU A 192 1.15 -13.58 24.45
CA LEU A 192 0.49 -14.33 23.38
C LEU A 192 0.99 -13.97 21.98
N ASP A 193 1.25 -12.69 21.74
CA ASP A 193 1.80 -12.22 20.46
C ASP A 193 3.27 -12.66 20.31
N ASP A 194 4.04 -12.68 21.39
CA ASP A 194 5.39 -13.23 21.38
C ASP A 194 5.39 -14.73 21.05
N ARG A 195 4.46 -15.50 21.62
CA ARG A 195 4.28 -16.93 21.29
C ARG A 195 3.88 -17.14 19.84
N LEU A 196 3.01 -16.26 19.30
CA LEU A 196 2.66 -16.25 17.88
C LEU A 196 3.91 -16.03 17.01
N ALA A 197 4.76 -15.06 17.37
CA ALA A 197 6.01 -14.77 16.67
C ALA A 197 6.97 -15.98 16.70
N ILE A 198 7.21 -16.56 17.87
CA ILE A 198 8.08 -17.73 18.05
C ILE A 198 7.60 -18.92 17.20
N LEU A 199 6.29 -19.24 17.24
CA LEU A 199 5.75 -20.37 16.47
C LEU A 199 5.91 -20.20 14.96
N ASN A 200 5.72 -18.97 14.45
CA ASN A 200 5.78 -18.72 13.01
C ASN A 200 7.23 -18.56 12.50
N VAL A 201 8.15 -18.06 13.31
CA VAL A 201 9.59 -18.13 13.00
C VAL A 201 10.06 -19.60 13.01
N GLY A 202 9.62 -20.40 13.98
CA GLY A 202 9.89 -21.84 14.01
C GLY A 202 9.37 -22.59 12.78
N ASP A 203 8.17 -22.22 12.27
CA ASP A 203 7.63 -22.77 11.02
C ASP A 203 8.46 -22.34 9.81
N PHE A 204 8.91 -21.08 9.77
CA PHE A 204 9.78 -20.60 8.69
C PHE A 204 11.11 -21.37 8.64
N LEU A 205 11.75 -21.56 9.79
CA LEU A 205 12.94 -22.41 9.94
C LEU A 205 12.71 -23.83 9.42
N LYS A 206 11.61 -24.45 9.83
CA LYS A 206 11.23 -25.80 9.38
C LYS A 206 11.00 -25.86 7.86
N ARG A 207 10.43 -24.82 7.27
CA ARG A 207 10.26 -24.71 5.80
C ARG A 207 11.60 -24.61 5.10
N ALA A 208 12.52 -23.80 5.58
CA ALA A 208 13.87 -23.68 5.02
C ALA A 208 14.62 -25.02 5.06
N GLN A 209 14.56 -25.75 6.20
CA GLN A 209 15.13 -27.09 6.33
C GLN A 209 14.51 -28.09 5.37
N ASN A 210 13.17 -28.11 5.27
CA ASN A 210 12.46 -29.01 4.36
C ASN A 210 12.76 -28.69 2.88
N PHE A 211 12.89 -27.39 2.53
CA PHE A 211 13.29 -26.96 1.20
C PHE A 211 14.65 -27.52 0.85
N SER A 212 15.65 -27.36 1.71
CA SER A 212 17.00 -27.88 1.49
C SER A 212 17.03 -29.40 1.32
N ARG A 213 16.25 -30.15 2.09
CA ARG A 213 16.16 -31.62 1.96
C ARG A 213 15.54 -32.06 0.65
N ARG A 214 14.53 -31.33 0.15
CA ARG A 214 13.79 -31.68 -1.09
C ARG A 214 14.52 -31.23 -2.36
N ASN A 215 15.44 -30.29 -2.24
CA ASN A 215 16.19 -29.71 -3.36
C ASN A 215 17.69 -29.86 -3.18
N PRO A 216 18.24 -31.09 -3.20
CA PRO A 216 19.66 -31.32 -2.87
C PRO A 216 20.64 -30.69 -3.85
N LYS A 217 20.23 -30.38 -5.07
CA LYS A 217 21.06 -29.70 -6.08
C LYS A 217 21.08 -28.19 -5.93
N ASP A 218 20.01 -27.60 -5.39
CA ASP A 218 19.84 -26.17 -5.22
C ASP A 218 19.21 -25.88 -3.84
N HIS A 219 19.99 -26.18 -2.81
CA HIS A 219 19.56 -26.17 -1.42
C HIS A 219 19.94 -24.89 -0.66
N GLY A 220 20.55 -23.91 -1.35
CA GLY A 220 21.04 -22.66 -0.77
C GLY A 220 19.96 -21.63 -0.47
N LEU A 221 20.38 -20.56 0.25
CA LEU A 221 19.49 -19.48 0.66
C LEU A 221 18.87 -18.74 -0.56
N SER A 222 19.64 -18.54 -1.62
CA SER A 222 19.16 -17.82 -2.82
C SER A 222 17.97 -18.53 -3.48
N ALA A 223 18.05 -19.87 -3.64
CA ALA A 223 16.93 -20.64 -4.18
C ALA A 223 15.72 -20.68 -3.25
N PHE A 224 15.96 -20.80 -1.93
CA PHE A 224 14.88 -20.72 -0.95
C PHE A 224 14.21 -19.33 -0.94
N ASN A 225 14.98 -18.26 -1.15
CA ASN A 225 14.48 -16.92 -1.21
C ASN A 225 13.52 -16.70 -2.40
N ILE A 226 13.83 -17.25 -3.57
CA ILE A 226 12.92 -17.26 -4.73
C ILE A 226 11.59 -17.96 -4.39
N TYR A 227 11.64 -19.09 -3.66
CA TYR A 227 10.43 -19.75 -3.16
C TYR A 227 9.64 -18.86 -2.21
N VAL A 228 10.30 -18.19 -1.26
CA VAL A 228 9.66 -17.27 -0.29
C VAL A 228 8.98 -16.11 -1.04
N GLU A 229 9.64 -15.51 -2.01
CA GLU A 229 9.10 -14.43 -2.85
C GLU A 229 7.84 -14.86 -3.60
N ALA A 230 7.88 -16.03 -4.23
CA ALA A 230 6.72 -16.59 -4.92
C ALA A 230 5.54 -16.80 -3.96
N VAL A 231 5.79 -17.29 -2.76
CA VAL A 231 4.77 -17.49 -1.73
C VAL A 231 4.22 -16.16 -1.21
N MET A 232 5.07 -15.14 -1.00
CA MET A 232 4.64 -13.79 -0.61
C MET A 232 3.71 -13.17 -1.67
N ILE A 233 4.03 -13.32 -2.94
CA ILE A 233 3.25 -12.79 -4.07
C ILE A 233 1.93 -13.55 -4.23
N SER A 234 1.91 -14.86 -4.05
CA SER A 234 0.73 -15.71 -4.25
C SER A 234 -0.32 -15.65 -3.14
N GLY A 235 -0.07 -14.92 -2.07
CA GLY A 235 -1.04 -14.75 -0.97
C GLY A 235 -0.57 -15.21 0.40
N GLY A 236 0.66 -15.72 0.48
CA GLY A 236 1.33 -16.03 1.74
C GLY A 236 1.07 -17.44 2.28
N LEU A 237 1.53 -17.65 3.49
CA LEU A 237 1.40 -18.90 4.25
C LEU A 237 0.27 -18.78 5.30
N LYS A 238 -0.22 -19.92 5.74
CA LYS A 238 -1.16 -19.98 6.86
C LYS A 238 -0.39 -19.75 8.16
N THR A 239 -0.82 -18.76 8.93
CA THR A 239 -0.26 -18.47 10.26
C THR A 239 -0.55 -19.58 11.25
N ILE A 240 0.45 -20.01 12.01
CA ILE A 240 0.31 -20.95 13.12
C ILE A 240 -0.11 -20.16 14.36
N ILE A 241 -1.19 -20.59 14.98
CA ILE A 241 -1.84 -19.90 16.09
C ILE A 241 -1.62 -20.67 17.38
N PRO A 242 -1.17 -20.02 18.47
CA PRO A 242 -1.19 -20.61 19.80
C PRO A 242 -2.61 -21.04 20.19
N LYS A 243 -2.74 -22.14 20.93
CA LYS A 243 -4.08 -22.63 21.37
C LYS A 243 -4.82 -21.60 22.22
N GLU A 244 -4.10 -20.87 23.02
CA GLU A 244 -4.59 -19.84 23.94
C GLU A 244 -5.15 -18.61 23.23
N TYR A 245 -4.72 -18.35 22.00
CA TYR A 245 -5.23 -17.23 21.18
C TYR A 245 -6.75 -17.32 20.94
N LYS A 246 -7.31 -18.52 21.01
CA LYS A 246 -8.76 -18.74 20.88
C LYS A 246 -9.55 -18.40 22.17
N GLN A 247 -8.86 -18.20 23.29
CA GLN A 247 -9.45 -17.94 24.62
C GLN A 247 -9.31 -16.48 25.07
N LEU A 248 -8.76 -15.59 24.23
CA LEU A 248 -8.56 -14.18 24.56
C LEU A 248 -9.91 -13.47 24.81
N ASN A 249 -10.02 -12.83 25.98
CA ASN A 249 -11.09 -11.89 26.26
C ASN A 249 -10.80 -10.55 25.57
N GLY A 250 -11.29 -10.37 24.36
CA GLY A 250 -11.07 -9.14 23.57
C GLY A 250 -12.28 -8.83 22.69
N VAL A 251 -12.38 -7.57 22.27
CA VAL A 251 -13.37 -7.09 21.30
C VAL A 251 -13.26 -7.91 20.01
N ARG A 252 -14.35 -8.45 19.53
CA ARG A 252 -14.36 -9.26 18.30
C ARG A 252 -14.28 -8.37 17.07
N VAL A 253 -13.15 -8.35 16.37
CA VAL A 253 -13.00 -7.65 15.08
C VAL A 253 -12.78 -8.68 13.97
N SER A 254 -13.74 -8.81 13.05
CA SER A 254 -13.66 -9.89 12.06
C SER A 254 -14.49 -9.61 10.80
N THR A 255 -14.32 -10.45 9.76
CA THR A 255 -15.21 -10.37 8.60
C THR A 255 -16.57 -10.99 8.91
N ILE A 256 -17.62 -10.51 8.25
CA ILE A 256 -19.00 -11.02 8.40
C ILE A 256 -19.06 -12.53 8.14
N HIS A 257 -18.27 -13.05 7.20
CA HIS A 257 -18.24 -14.49 6.89
C HIS A 257 -17.75 -15.34 8.06
N SER A 258 -16.82 -14.81 8.86
CA SER A 258 -16.21 -15.58 9.96
C SER A 258 -17.04 -15.63 11.24
N VAL A 259 -18.14 -14.87 11.33
CA VAL A 259 -19.04 -14.82 12.49
C VAL A 259 -20.38 -15.49 12.24
N LYS A 260 -20.47 -16.35 11.22
CA LYS A 260 -21.69 -17.12 10.94
C LYS A 260 -22.08 -17.97 12.18
N GLY A 261 -23.26 -17.68 12.75
CA GLY A 261 -23.76 -18.34 13.97
C GLY A 261 -23.40 -17.64 15.29
N GLY A 262 -22.49 -16.65 15.31
CA GLY A 262 -22.21 -15.82 16.50
C GLY A 262 -23.22 -14.69 16.65
N GLU A 263 -23.54 -14.29 17.87
CA GLU A 263 -24.40 -13.15 18.21
C GLU A 263 -23.76 -12.38 19.38
N TYR A 264 -23.85 -11.05 19.31
CA TYR A 264 -23.19 -10.14 20.25
C TYR A 264 -24.17 -9.10 20.77
N PRO A 265 -24.12 -8.72 22.05
CA PRO A 265 -24.93 -7.61 22.56
C PRO A 265 -24.79 -6.34 21.75
N ILE A 266 -23.54 -5.95 21.41
CA ILE A 266 -23.26 -4.73 20.65
C ILE A 266 -22.49 -5.05 19.38
N VAL A 267 -23.00 -4.57 18.24
CA VAL A 267 -22.36 -4.75 16.92
C VAL A 267 -22.14 -3.41 16.24
N PHE A 268 -20.92 -3.19 15.75
CA PHE A 268 -20.55 -2.09 14.87
C PHE A 268 -20.34 -2.63 13.46
N LEU A 269 -20.96 -1.97 12.45
CA LEU A 269 -20.77 -2.22 11.03
C LEU A 269 -20.16 -0.99 10.36
N PRO A 270 -18.84 -0.85 10.35
CA PRO A 270 -18.16 0.28 9.71
C PRO A 270 -18.01 0.10 8.20
N PHE A 271 -17.60 1.19 7.53
CA PHE A 271 -17.21 1.23 6.13
C PHE A 271 -18.34 0.90 5.15
N LEU A 272 -19.57 1.28 5.47
CA LEU A 272 -20.75 1.06 4.64
C LEU A 272 -20.81 2.07 3.48
N ARG A 273 -19.92 1.85 2.51
CA ARG A 273 -19.72 2.68 1.31
C ARG A 273 -20.02 1.90 0.05
N SER A 274 -20.54 2.58 -0.98
CA SER A 274 -20.72 2.01 -2.33
C SER A 274 -19.39 1.49 -2.89
N GLY A 275 -19.40 0.26 -3.42
CA GLY A 275 -18.21 -0.44 -3.90
C GLY A 275 -17.33 -1.04 -2.82
N SER A 276 -17.65 -0.82 -1.53
CA SER A 276 -17.00 -1.41 -0.38
C SER A 276 -17.92 -2.43 0.32
N PHE A 277 -19.19 -2.08 0.49
CA PHE A 277 -20.26 -3.01 0.87
C PHE A 277 -21.61 -2.46 0.35
N PRO A 278 -22.18 -3.03 -0.73
CA PRO A 278 -21.71 -4.21 -1.49
C PRO A 278 -20.41 -3.96 -2.26
N LEU A 279 -19.63 -5.03 -2.42
CA LEU A 279 -18.49 -5.02 -3.33
C LEU A 279 -18.98 -4.92 -4.78
N ASN A 280 -18.22 -4.21 -5.61
CA ASN A 280 -18.52 -4.14 -7.04
C ASN A 280 -18.42 -5.54 -7.68
N PHE A 281 -19.40 -5.89 -8.49
CA PHE A 281 -19.31 -7.09 -9.32
C PHE A 281 -18.10 -7.02 -10.24
N ARG A 282 -17.31 -8.07 -10.26
CA ARG A 282 -16.21 -8.25 -11.20
C ARG A 282 -16.46 -9.54 -11.97
N SER A 283 -16.57 -9.43 -13.27
CA SER A 283 -16.42 -10.60 -14.13
C SER A 283 -15.01 -11.13 -13.93
N ARG A 284 -14.88 -12.22 -13.20
CA ARG A 284 -13.59 -12.93 -13.12
C ARG A 284 -13.40 -13.60 -14.48
N ILE A 285 -12.48 -13.07 -15.27
CA ILE A 285 -11.90 -13.83 -16.36
C ILE A 285 -11.04 -14.89 -15.67
N MET A 286 -11.64 -16.03 -15.39
CA MET A 286 -10.88 -17.22 -15.00
C MET A 286 -10.02 -17.62 -16.18
N VAL A 287 -8.75 -17.91 -15.96
CA VAL A 287 -7.83 -18.42 -16.98
C VAL A 287 -8.33 -19.77 -17.53
N SER A 288 -9.16 -20.47 -16.76
CA SER A 288 -9.99 -21.59 -17.20
C SER A 288 -11.32 -21.52 -16.50
N ARG A 289 -12.38 -21.02 -17.18
CA ARG A 289 -13.75 -21.13 -16.72
C ARG A 289 -14.13 -22.63 -16.76
N PRO A 290 -14.68 -23.19 -15.67
CA PRO A 290 -15.22 -24.54 -15.74
C PRO A 290 -16.30 -24.60 -16.85
N PRO A 291 -16.49 -25.73 -17.50
CA PRO A 291 -17.58 -25.89 -18.48
C PRO A 291 -18.92 -25.45 -17.88
N ASP A 292 -19.73 -24.74 -18.66
CA ASP A 292 -21.03 -24.22 -18.21
C ASP A 292 -21.95 -25.31 -17.65
N GLU A 293 -21.77 -26.54 -18.09
CA GLU A 293 -22.46 -27.75 -17.61
C GLU A 293 -22.21 -28.06 -16.12
N TRP A 294 -21.07 -27.62 -15.57
CA TRP A 294 -20.69 -27.79 -14.15
C TRP A 294 -21.22 -26.68 -13.25
N LEU A 295 -21.77 -25.61 -13.84
CA LEU A 295 -22.25 -24.45 -13.13
C LEU A 295 -23.76 -24.61 -12.89
N SER A 296 -24.13 -25.29 -11.83
CA SER A 296 -25.54 -25.63 -11.48
C SER A 296 -26.46 -24.42 -11.30
N TYR A 297 -25.90 -23.22 -11.06
CA TYR A 297 -26.66 -21.99 -10.85
C TYR A 297 -27.11 -21.31 -12.15
N GLU A 298 -26.47 -21.56 -13.29
CA GLU A 298 -26.85 -20.96 -14.59
C GLU A 298 -28.09 -21.64 -15.22
N LYS A 299 -28.44 -22.84 -14.79
CA LYS A 299 -29.55 -23.61 -15.37
C LYS A 299 -30.96 -23.22 -14.84
N SER A 300 -31.06 -22.40 -13.80
CA SER A 300 -32.32 -22.21 -13.10
C SER A 300 -32.78 -20.76 -12.88
N SER A 301 -32.06 -19.73 -13.33
CA SER A 301 -32.50 -18.36 -13.09
C SER A 301 -32.26 -17.43 -14.27
N HIS A 302 -33.29 -16.67 -14.64
CA HIS A 302 -33.22 -15.49 -15.51
C HIS A 302 -32.44 -14.32 -14.86
N ILE A 303 -31.63 -14.57 -13.82
CA ILE A 303 -30.90 -13.60 -13.02
C ILE A 303 -29.49 -13.45 -13.59
N THR A 304 -29.08 -12.21 -13.90
CA THR A 304 -27.72 -11.96 -14.40
C THR A 304 -26.66 -12.27 -13.31
N PRO A 305 -25.42 -12.64 -13.67
CA PRO A 305 -24.33 -12.86 -12.68
C PRO A 305 -24.10 -11.66 -11.75
N LYS A 306 -24.38 -10.44 -12.25
CA LYS A 306 -24.29 -9.21 -11.46
C LYS A 306 -25.41 -9.12 -10.42
N ASP A 307 -26.63 -9.48 -10.78
CA ASP A 307 -27.76 -9.47 -9.86
C ASP A 307 -27.61 -10.59 -8.80
N HIS A 308 -27.15 -11.76 -9.20
CA HIS A 308 -26.82 -12.83 -8.28
C HIS A 308 -25.76 -12.39 -7.26
N HIS A 309 -24.69 -11.73 -7.70
CA HIS A 309 -23.68 -11.17 -6.80
C HIS A 309 -24.28 -10.16 -5.81
N LEU A 310 -25.16 -9.28 -6.27
CA LEU A 310 -25.81 -8.29 -5.41
C LEU A 310 -26.71 -8.95 -4.37
N GLU A 311 -27.43 -10.04 -4.73
CA GLU A 311 -28.24 -10.80 -3.79
C GLU A 311 -27.39 -11.52 -2.73
N GLU A 312 -26.20 -12.06 -3.09
CA GLU A 312 -25.27 -12.64 -2.13
C GLU A 312 -24.74 -11.57 -1.16
N GLU A 313 -24.39 -10.38 -1.65
CA GLU A 313 -23.96 -9.25 -0.80
C GLU A 313 -25.10 -8.79 0.14
N ARG A 314 -26.37 -8.82 -0.33
CA ARG A 314 -27.55 -8.51 0.49
C ARG A 314 -27.76 -9.54 1.60
N ARG A 315 -27.58 -10.83 1.31
CA ARG A 315 -27.61 -11.89 2.32
C ARG A 315 -26.54 -11.70 3.38
N LEU A 316 -25.33 -11.30 2.96
CA LEU A 316 -24.26 -10.99 3.90
C LEU A 316 -24.60 -9.79 4.79
N PHE A 317 -25.19 -8.74 4.21
CA PHE A 317 -25.63 -7.59 5.00
C PHE A 317 -26.71 -7.97 6.01
N TYR A 318 -27.68 -8.78 5.60
CA TYR A 318 -28.70 -9.35 6.50
C TYR A 318 -28.07 -10.15 7.64
N VAL A 319 -27.10 -11.03 7.33
CA VAL A 319 -26.36 -11.77 8.36
C VAL A 319 -25.65 -10.82 9.32
N ALA A 320 -25.03 -9.76 8.83
CA ALA A 320 -24.30 -8.80 9.66
C ALA A 320 -25.21 -8.06 10.63
N VAL A 321 -26.34 -7.51 10.17
CA VAL A 321 -27.28 -6.75 11.03
C VAL A 321 -27.96 -7.64 12.06
N THR A 322 -28.20 -8.91 11.71
CA THR A 322 -28.82 -9.89 12.64
C THR A 322 -27.83 -10.46 13.67
N ARG A 323 -26.58 -10.02 13.70
CA ARG A 323 -25.62 -10.43 14.77
C ARG A 323 -25.77 -9.63 16.04
N ALA A 324 -26.43 -8.48 15.99
CA ALA A 324 -26.68 -7.62 17.14
C ALA A 324 -27.89 -8.15 17.95
N LYS A 325 -27.70 -8.29 19.26
CA LYS A 325 -28.78 -8.66 20.20
C LYS A 325 -29.49 -7.43 20.77
N GLU A 326 -28.73 -6.39 21.11
CA GLU A 326 -29.22 -5.23 21.85
C GLU A 326 -28.99 -3.92 21.10
N GLN A 327 -27.78 -3.71 20.56
CA GLN A 327 -27.42 -2.46 19.91
C GLN A 327 -26.69 -2.70 18.60
N LEU A 328 -27.17 -2.07 17.52
CA LEU A 328 -26.54 -2.03 16.21
C LEU A 328 -26.11 -0.61 15.86
N SER A 329 -24.84 -0.43 15.52
CA SER A 329 -24.28 0.82 15.06
C SER A 329 -23.76 0.67 13.62
N LEU A 330 -24.37 1.40 12.68
CA LEU A 330 -23.99 1.47 11.27
C LEU A 330 -23.12 2.71 11.05
N LEU A 331 -21.97 2.58 10.38
CA LEU A 331 -21.07 3.70 10.09
C LEU A 331 -20.89 3.86 8.59
N ALA A 332 -21.25 5.02 8.05
CA ALA A 332 -21.27 5.28 6.61
C ALA A 332 -20.77 6.69 6.27
N PRO A 333 -20.16 6.91 5.09
CA PRO A 333 -19.88 8.25 4.61
C PRO A 333 -21.15 8.86 3.99
N ARG A 334 -21.32 10.18 4.10
CA ARG A 334 -22.45 10.89 3.45
C ARG A 334 -22.37 10.82 1.92
N LYS A 335 -21.15 10.92 1.37
CA LYS A 335 -20.91 10.75 -0.07
C LYS A 335 -20.61 9.29 -0.36
N ALA A 336 -21.22 8.75 -1.42
CA ALA A 336 -21.09 7.35 -1.83
C ALA A 336 -21.51 6.32 -0.75
N THR A 337 -22.57 6.61 0.01
CA THR A 337 -23.19 5.70 0.98
C THR A 337 -23.53 4.35 0.35
N SER A 338 -23.42 3.27 1.12
CA SER A 338 -23.85 1.92 0.73
C SER A 338 -25.30 1.91 0.27
N ARG A 339 -25.57 1.19 -0.82
CA ARG A 339 -26.94 0.94 -1.29
C ARG A 339 -27.82 0.31 -0.20
N PHE A 340 -27.25 -0.61 0.59
CA PHE A 340 -28.01 -1.31 1.63
C PHE A 340 -28.42 -0.38 2.78
N VAL A 341 -27.62 0.64 3.09
CA VAL A 341 -28.01 1.67 4.06
C VAL A 341 -29.17 2.52 3.53
N LYS A 342 -29.14 2.87 2.24
CA LYS A 342 -30.21 3.65 1.58
C LYS A 342 -31.54 2.89 1.43
N GLU A 343 -31.49 1.57 1.43
CA GLU A 343 -32.68 0.70 1.35
C GLU A 343 -33.34 0.49 2.73
N LEU A 344 -32.69 0.90 3.84
CA LEU A 344 -33.30 0.80 5.17
C LEU A 344 -34.37 1.88 5.38
N PRO A 345 -35.50 1.57 6.03
CA PRO A 345 -36.54 2.56 6.32
C PRO A 345 -36.04 3.65 7.28
N GLU A 346 -36.28 4.91 6.97
CA GLU A 346 -35.82 6.07 7.75
C GLU A 346 -36.35 6.07 9.21
N ASN A 347 -37.52 5.54 9.45
CA ASN A 347 -38.16 5.53 10.77
C ASN A 347 -37.60 4.53 11.76
N ILE A 348 -36.73 3.60 11.35
CA ILE A 348 -36.17 2.56 12.22
C ILE A 348 -34.75 2.91 12.73
N MET A 349 -34.14 4.00 12.28
CA MET A 349 -32.79 4.38 12.65
C MET A 349 -32.76 5.77 13.31
N GLU A 350 -31.81 5.95 14.22
CA GLU A 350 -31.41 7.26 14.72
C GLU A 350 -30.15 7.70 14.01
N GLU A 351 -30.17 8.86 13.36
CA GLU A 351 -29.03 9.41 12.64
C GLU A 351 -28.22 10.38 13.49
N THR A 352 -26.93 10.25 13.49
CA THR A 352 -26.00 11.14 14.20
C THR A 352 -24.78 11.42 13.30
N VAL A 353 -24.29 12.66 13.34
CA VAL A 353 -23.02 13.01 12.69
C VAL A 353 -21.89 12.73 13.69
N MET A 354 -20.82 12.08 13.23
CA MET A 354 -19.62 11.96 14.04
C MET A 354 -19.07 13.37 14.26
N GLN A 355 -18.85 13.75 15.51
CA GLN A 355 -18.19 15.02 15.82
C GLN A 355 -16.75 14.93 15.35
N ASP A 356 -16.19 16.07 14.88
CA ASP A 356 -14.76 16.17 14.56
C ASP A 356 -13.94 15.77 15.78
N ILE A 357 -13.47 14.54 15.74
CA ILE A 357 -12.55 14.06 16.77
C ILE A 357 -11.19 14.55 16.31
N ASN A 358 -10.68 15.57 16.99
CA ASN A 358 -9.28 15.94 16.87
C ASN A 358 -8.44 14.67 17.01
N THR A 359 -7.77 14.28 15.93
CA THR A 359 -6.71 13.29 15.98
C THR A 359 -5.56 13.94 16.70
N ASN A 360 -5.61 13.93 18.04
CA ASN A 360 -4.52 14.43 18.86
C ASN A 360 -3.29 13.58 18.55
N LYS A 361 -2.24 14.23 18.05
CA LYS A 361 -0.87 13.78 18.27
C LYS A 361 -0.79 13.36 19.74
N LYS A 362 -0.24 12.19 20.03
CA LYS A 362 0.04 11.78 21.41
C LYS A 362 0.78 12.95 22.07
N SER A 363 0.11 13.65 22.95
CA SER A 363 0.75 14.72 23.70
C SER A 363 1.55 14.10 24.84
N TYR A 364 2.57 14.76 25.31
CA TYR A 364 3.29 14.35 26.53
C TYR A 364 2.31 14.14 27.70
N SER A 365 1.21 14.89 27.74
CA SER A 365 0.13 14.71 28.72
C SER A 365 -0.56 13.35 28.61
N ASP A 366 -0.76 12.80 27.40
CA ASP A 366 -1.35 11.46 27.21
C ASP A 366 -0.39 10.36 27.64
N LEU A 367 0.92 10.53 27.37
CA LEU A 367 1.95 9.62 27.85
C LEU A 367 2.01 9.64 29.39
N ARG A 368 1.94 10.80 30.01
CA ARG A 368 1.92 10.95 31.47
C ARG A 368 0.74 10.21 32.09
N ILE A 369 -0.47 10.43 31.61
CA ILE A 369 -1.68 9.72 32.07
C ILE A 369 -1.53 8.20 31.93
N LYS A 370 -0.97 7.74 30.81
CA LYS A 370 -0.71 6.31 30.56
C LYS A 370 0.26 5.72 31.59
N TYR A 371 1.34 6.43 31.91
CA TYR A 371 2.34 5.95 32.86
C TYR A 371 1.81 6.03 34.31
N GLU A 372 1.03 7.04 34.67
CA GLU A 372 0.31 7.11 35.95
C GLU A 372 -0.62 5.91 36.16
N GLN A 373 -1.37 5.52 35.10
CA GLN A 373 -2.22 4.32 35.15
C GLN A 373 -1.41 3.01 35.27
N LYS A 374 -0.23 2.93 34.61
CA LYS A 374 0.69 1.78 34.76
C LYS A 374 1.19 1.68 36.23
N ILE A 375 1.52 2.82 36.86
CA ILE A 375 1.94 2.87 38.26
C ILE A 375 0.82 2.38 39.18
N GLN A 376 -0.41 2.86 39.01
CA GLN A 376 -1.56 2.41 39.81
C GLN A 376 -1.76 0.90 39.68
N LYS A 377 -1.65 0.33 38.49
CA LYS A 377 -1.75 -1.12 38.26
C LYS A 377 -0.60 -1.89 38.91
N ALA A 378 0.63 -1.38 38.83
CA ALA A 378 1.79 -2.00 39.46
C ALA A 378 1.67 -1.99 41.01
N LEU A 379 1.19 -0.91 41.59
CA LEU A 379 0.88 -0.81 43.02
C LEU A 379 -0.19 -1.81 43.44
N ALA A 380 -1.29 -1.90 42.68
CA ALA A 380 -2.37 -2.85 42.98
C ALA A 380 -1.94 -4.33 42.86
N SER A 381 -0.85 -4.59 42.11
CA SER A 381 -0.29 -5.93 41.92
C SER A 381 0.97 -6.18 42.75
N GLU A 382 1.30 -5.28 43.71
CA GLU A 382 2.48 -5.37 44.61
C GLU A 382 3.83 -5.49 43.87
N GLN A 383 3.92 -4.98 42.62
CA GLN A 383 5.12 -5.00 41.78
C GLN A 383 5.97 -3.76 42.01
N PHE A 384 6.56 -3.60 43.20
CA PHE A 384 7.25 -2.40 43.65
C PHE A 384 8.48 -2.03 42.80
N ASP A 385 9.21 -3.01 42.26
CA ASP A 385 10.35 -2.74 41.36
C ASP A 385 9.90 -2.01 40.08
N LYS A 386 8.75 -2.41 39.51
CA LYS A 386 8.18 -1.72 38.35
C LYS A 386 7.65 -0.32 38.67
N VAL A 387 7.20 -0.08 39.90
CA VAL A 387 6.75 1.26 40.31
C VAL A 387 7.90 2.26 40.27
N HIS A 388 9.10 1.85 40.69
CA HIS A 388 10.29 2.67 40.62
C HIS A 388 10.65 3.04 39.17
N ASP A 389 10.70 2.04 38.28
CA ASP A 389 11.00 2.26 36.85
C ASP A 389 9.97 3.16 36.17
N LEU A 390 8.68 2.97 36.46
CA LEU A 390 7.61 3.77 35.88
C LEU A 390 7.60 5.21 36.45
N ALA A 391 8.04 5.42 37.70
CA ALA A 391 8.19 6.75 38.27
C ALA A 391 9.35 7.51 37.59
N ASN A 392 10.48 6.84 37.36
CA ASN A 392 11.59 7.42 36.61
C ASN A 392 11.18 7.75 35.17
N ALA A 393 10.38 6.89 34.53
CA ALA A 393 9.82 7.19 33.21
C ALA A 393 8.92 8.40 33.18
N LEU A 394 8.10 8.64 34.23
CA LEU A 394 7.29 9.86 34.35
C LEU A 394 8.15 11.12 34.52
N GLU A 395 9.26 11.03 35.25
CA GLU A 395 10.21 12.13 35.39
C GLU A 395 10.82 12.50 34.04
N VAL A 396 11.24 11.51 33.24
CA VAL A 396 11.76 11.73 31.88
C VAL A 396 10.69 12.36 30.97
N ILE A 397 9.43 11.89 31.01
CA ILE A 397 8.35 12.45 30.22
C ILE A 397 8.12 13.92 30.57
N HIS A 398 8.20 14.28 31.86
CA HIS A 398 8.03 15.66 32.32
C HIS A 398 9.15 16.56 31.79
N HIS A 399 10.42 16.14 31.91
CA HIS A 399 11.55 16.88 31.37
C HIS A 399 11.53 17.01 29.86
N SER A 400 11.10 15.97 29.13
CA SER A 400 10.93 16.02 27.67
C SER A 400 9.81 16.97 27.24
N GLU A 401 8.75 17.13 28.05
CA GLU A 401 7.68 18.11 27.83
C GLU A 401 8.21 19.54 27.95
N ASP A 402 9.16 19.79 28.86
CA ASP A 402 9.81 21.08 29.07
C ASP A 402 10.93 21.38 28.04
N GLY A 403 11.25 20.43 27.15
CA GLY A 403 12.25 20.57 26.07
C GLY A 403 13.66 20.19 26.48
N ASP A 404 13.85 19.50 27.58
CA ASP A 404 15.14 18.95 28.00
C ASP A 404 15.38 17.58 27.32
N ASP A 405 16.46 17.48 26.52
CA ASP A 405 16.93 16.20 25.96
C ASP A 405 17.67 15.40 27.03
N LEU A 406 16.98 14.47 27.68
CA LEU A 406 17.60 13.52 28.60
C LEU A 406 18.11 12.31 27.83
N GLU A 407 19.41 12.01 27.96
CA GLU A 407 19.97 10.76 27.44
C GLU A 407 19.37 9.56 28.20
N LEU A 408 18.58 8.76 27.50
CA LEU A 408 18.05 7.51 28.03
C LEU A 408 19.14 6.43 28.00
N GLY A 409 19.26 5.67 29.07
CA GLY A 409 20.19 4.56 29.20
C GLY A 409 19.76 3.31 28.45
N SER A 410 20.23 2.14 28.87
CA SER A 410 20.00 0.87 28.19
C SER A 410 19.11 -0.10 28.97
N SER A 411 18.46 0.34 30.07
CA SER A 411 17.51 -0.49 30.81
C SER A 411 16.24 -0.79 30.00
N ASP A 412 15.50 -1.82 30.36
CA ASP A 412 14.33 -2.24 29.58
C ASP A 412 13.21 -1.17 29.60
N TRP A 413 13.02 -0.47 30.70
CA TRP A 413 12.04 0.62 30.79
C TRP A 413 12.46 1.88 30.00
N GLU A 414 13.76 2.19 29.95
CA GLU A 414 14.30 3.31 29.17
C GLU A 414 14.15 3.06 27.67
N LYS A 415 14.40 1.81 27.21
CA LYS A 415 14.15 1.42 25.82
C LYS A 415 12.67 1.48 25.45
N GLU A 416 11.79 1.03 26.35
CA GLU A 416 10.33 1.11 26.13
C GLU A 416 9.89 2.58 26.06
N LEU A 417 10.38 3.43 26.95
CA LEU A 417 10.09 4.85 26.94
C LEU A 417 10.67 5.55 25.70
N ALA A 418 11.90 5.26 25.31
CA ALA A 418 12.51 5.79 24.09
C ALA A 418 11.66 5.52 22.86
N GLN A 419 11.13 4.29 22.71
CA GLN A 419 10.21 3.94 21.61
C GLN A 419 8.88 4.70 21.68
N GLU A 420 8.42 5.08 22.87
CA GLU A 420 7.19 5.86 23.03
C GLU A 420 7.40 7.38 22.89
N LEU A 421 8.60 7.86 23.22
CA LEU A 421 9.06 9.24 23.02
C LEU A 421 9.60 9.49 21.61
N GLU A 422 10.07 8.43 20.90
CA GLU A 422 10.41 8.55 19.49
C GLU A 422 9.20 9.13 18.76
N GLN A 423 9.27 10.42 18.48
CA GLN A 423 8.33 11.07 17.57
C GLN A 423 8.45 10.33 16.25
N ASP A 424 7.34 9.95 15.66
CA ASP A 424 7.32 9.41 14.30
C ASP A 424 8.19 10.33 13.44
N PHE A 425 9.31 9.80 12.89
CA PHE A 425 10.20 10.58 12.04
C PHE A 425 9.40 11.27 10.96
N GLU A 426 9.43 12.59 10.95
CA GLU A 426 8.81 13.39 9.92
C GLU A 426 9.87 13.81 8.90
N PRO A 427 9.79 13.34 7.64
CA PRO A 427 10.78 13.71 6.64
C PRO A 427 10.78 15.21 6.38
N THR A 428 11.96 15.77 6.14
CA THR A 428 12.11 17.17 5.73
C THR A 428 11.59 17.33 4.30
N ILE A 429 10.67 18.25 4.10
CA ILE A 429 10.16 18.60 2.78
C ILE A 429 10.84 19.88 2.32
N ASN A 430 11.40 19.87 1.11
CA ASN A 430 12.01 21.06 0.52
C ASN A 430 10.96 22.17 0.32
N GLU A 431 11.33 23.41 0.52
CA GLU A 431 10.47 24.57 0.28
C GLU A 431 9.96 24.58 -1.16
N LYS A 432 10.86 24.42 -2.13
CA LYS A 432 10.51 24.26 -3.55
C LYS A 432 10.21 22.79 -3.86
N LEU A 433 8.99 22.51 -4.29
CA LEU A 433 8.56 21.16 -4.67
C LEU A 433 8.78 20.92 -6.17
N TYR A 434 9.28 19.73 -6.50
CA TYR A 434 9.42 19.24 -7.87
C TYR A 434 8.41 18.13 -8.10
N LEU A 435 7.41 18.40 -8.94
CA LEU A 435 6.32 17.46 -9.21
C LEU A 435 6.26 17.09 -10.70
N SER A 436 5.71 15.96 -11.01
CA SER A 436 5.31 15.54 -12.35
C SER A 436 3.87 15.05 -12.31
N ALA A 437 3.19 14.94 -13.44
CA ALA A 437 1.83 14.39 -13.49
C ALA A 437 1.75 13.02 -12.81
N SER A 438 2.72 12.14 -13.07
CA SER A 438 2.80 10.81 -12.44
C SER A 438 3.04 10.85 -10.93
N ALA A 439 3.77 11.85 -10.43
CA ALA A 439 4.00 12.05 -9.01
C ALA A 439 2.69 12.45 -8.29
N ILE A 440 1.94 13.37 -8.90
CA ILE A 440 0.64 13.82 -8.41
C ILE A 440 -0.38 12.66 -8.39
N GLU A 441 -0.46 11.90 -9.49
CA GLU A 441 -1.33 10.70 -9.56
C GLU A 441 -0.93 9.65 -8.52
N THR A 442 0.37 9.46 -8.27
CA THR A 442 0.86 8.55 -7.23
C THR A 442 0.42 9.00 -5.84
N TYR A 443 0.51 10.30 -5.55
CA TYR A 443 0.04 10.86 -4.26
C TYR A 443 -1.47 10.67 -4.09
N GLU A 444 -2.27 10.98 -5.10
CA GLU A 444 -3.73 10.77 -5.05
C GLU A 444 -4.12 9.30 -4.87
N GLN A 445 -3.37 8.41 -5.52
CA GLN A 445 -3.57 6.96 -5.39
C GLN A 445 -3.25 6.48 -3.98
N CYS A 446 -2.08 6.86 -3.44
CA CYS A 446 -1.63 6.53 -2.10
C CYS A 446 -0.52 7.50 -1.64
N PRO A 447 -0.81 8.42 -0.70
CA PRO A 447 0.18 9.35 -0.17
C PRO A 447 1.42 8.66 0.42
N LEU A 448 1.24 7.52 1.11
CA LEU A 448 2.36 6.76 1.66
C LEU A 448 3.25 6.15 0.56
N LYS A 449 2.68 5.68 -0.55
CA LYS A 449 3.45 5.22 -1.71
C LYS A 449 4.29 6.34 -2.31
N TYR A 450 3.73 7.55 -2.39
CA TYR A 450 4.45 8.75 -2.82
C TYR A 450 5.63 9.05 -1.89
N ARG A 451 5.40 9.03 -0.55
CA ARG A 451 6.46 9.22 0.45
C ARG A 451 7.59 8.21 0.23
N PHE A 452 7.32 6.92 0.23
CA PHE A 452 8.34 5.87 0.06
C PHE A 452 9.18 6.10 -1.20
N GLY A 453 8.54 6.35 -2.34
CA GLY A 453 9.27 6.46 -3.61
C GLY A 453 9.91 7.82 -3.88
N ARG A 454 9.32 8.92 -3.41
CA ARG A 454 9.73 10.28 -3.76
C ARG A 454 10.43 11.04 -2.64
N ILE A 455 10.07 10.74 -1.39
CA ILE A 455 10.61 11.44 -0.23
C ILE A 455 11.64 10.56 0.48
N ASP A 456 11.30 9.33 0.82
CA ASP A 456 12.21 8.38 1.47
C ASP A 456 13.20 7.74 0.49
N GLY A 457 12.97 7.83 -0.82
CA GLY A 457 13.91 7.39 -1.83
C GLY A 457 14.03 5.89 -2.03
N ILE A 458 13.04 5.12 -1.57
CA ILE A 458 13.06 3.68 -1.70
C ILE A 458 12.78 3.29 -3.16
N PRO A 459 13.68 2.57 -3.84
CA PRO A 459 13.47 2.16 -5.22
C PRO A 459 12.25 1.25 -5.35
N GLN A 460 11.57 1.37 -6.48
CA GLN A 460 10.62 0.34 -6.88
C GLN A 460 11.37 -0.93 -7.25
N THR A 461 10.82 -2.09 -6.90
CA THR A 461 11.42 -3.37 -7.29
C THR A 461 11.58 -3.46 -8.79
N ALA A 462 12.63 -4.19 -9.23
CA ALA A 462 13.10 -4.27 -10.61
C ALA A 462 11.99 -4.29 -11.66
N SER A 463 12.23 -3.60 -12.75
CA SER A 463 11.32 -3.24 -13.83
C SER A 463 10.26 -4.28 -14.15
N LYS A 464 8.99 -3.88 -14.02
CA LYS A 464 7.87 -4.71 -14.49
C LYS A 464 7.99 -4.89 -16.01
N PRO A 465 7.83 -6.09 -16.56
CA PRO A 465 7.94 -6.33 -18.00
C PRO A 465 7.13 -5.33 -18.86
N GLN A 466 5.96 -4.93 -18.37
CA GLN A 466 5.11 -3.94 -19.05
C GLN A 466 5.74 -2.54 -19.11
N LEU A 467 6.51 -2.16 -18.08
CA LEU A 467 7.19 -0.87 -18.04
C LEU A 467 8.38 -0.86 -18.98
N VAL A 468 9.18 -1.94 -18.98
CA VAL A 468 10.29 -2.14 -19.95
C VAL A 468 9.76 -2.08 -21.36
N PHE A 469 8.70 -2.83 -21.65
CA PHE A 469 8.04 -2.83 -22.94
C PHE A 469 7.56 -1.42 -23.34
N GLY A 470 6.88 -0.72 -22.45
CA GLY A 470 6.43 0.66 -22.70
C GLY A 470 7.59 1.59 -23.08
N ASN A 471 8.69 1.55 -22.33
CA ASN A 471 9.86 2.37 -22.57
C ASN A 471 10.50 2.08 -23.95
N ILE A 472 10.63 0.79 -24.31
CA ILE A 472 11.15 0.40 -25.64
C ILE A 472 10.28 1.00 -26.75
N ILE A 473 8.94 0.87 -26.63
CA ILE A 473 8.01 1.38 -27.62
C ILE A 473 8.10 2.91 -27.75
N HIS A 474 8.21 3.66 -26.66
CA HIS A 474 8.38 5.11 -26.71
C HIS A 474 9.67 5.50 -27.44
N VAL A 475 10.80 4.85 -27.17
CA VAL A 475 12.07 5.09 -27.89
C VAL A 475 11.95 4.79 -29.38
N VAL A 476 11.31 3.67 -29.74
CA VAL A 476 11.07 3.31 -31.16
C VAL A 476 10.23 4.38 -31.84
N LEU A 477 9.15 4.85 -31.22
CA LEU A 477 8.28 5.89 -31.80
C LEU A 477 8.97 7.24 -31.91
N GLN A 478 9.80 7.63 -30.92
CA GLN A 478 10.64 8.82 -30.98
C GLN A 478 11.58 8.79 -32.21
N ARG A 479 12.28 7.66 -32.45
CA ARG A 479 13.18 7.45 -33.57
C ARG A 479 12.41 7.33 -34.90
N PHE A 480 11.22 6.74 -34.88
CA PHE A 480 10.38 6.59 -36.05
C PHE A 480 9.99 7.93 -36.68
N HIS A 481 9.70 8.93 -35.87
CA HIS A 481 9.34 10.28 -36.32
C HIS A 481 10.54 11.22 -36.53
N GLU A 482 11.75 10.71 -36.73
CA GLU A 482 12.92 11.57 -37.07
C GLU A 482 12.69 12.32 -38.38
N PRO A 483 13.05 13.63 -38.44
CA PRO A 483 12.85 14.44 -39.63
C PRO A 483 13.55 13.84 -40.86
N GLY A 484 12.84 13.87 -41.99
CA GLY A 484 13.39 13.41 -43.27
C GLY A 484 13.53 11.89 -43.40
N LYS A 485 12.95 11.11 -42.46
CA LYS A 485 12.91 9.64 -42.53
C LYS A 485 11.56 9.15 -42.99
N GLU A 486 11.57 8.05 -43.74
CA GLU A 486 10.34 7.41 -44.21
C GLU A 486 9.55 6.78 -43.07
N LEU A 487 8.22 6.86 -43.12
CA LEU A 487 7.30 6.29 -42.14
C LEU A 487 6.82 4.91 -42.58
N THR A 488 7.77 4.00 -42.87
CA THR A 488 7.48 2.66 -43.39
C THR A 488 7.45 1.60 -42.31
N LYS A 489 6.69 0.53 -42.60
CA LYS A 489 6.56 -0.65 -41.72
C LYS A 489 7.93 -1.33 -41.48
N ASP A 490 8.73 -1.50 -42.55
CA ASP A 490 10.03 -2.16 -42.45
C ASP A 490 10.98 -1.37 -41.52
N ARG A 491 10.93 -0.05 -41.60
CA ARG A 491 11.77 0.80 -40.76
C ARG A 491 11.37 0.69 -39.28
N ILE A 492 10.08 0.73 -38.94
CA ILE A 492 9.66 0.70 -37.55
C ILE A 492 9.95 -0.66 -36.90
N VAL A 493 9.81 -1.76 -37.66
CA VAL A 493 10.16 -3.10 -37.20
C VAL A 493 11.66 -3.21 -36.94
N LYS A 494 12.51 -2.68 -37.88
CA LYS A 494 13.94 -2.64 -37.68
C LYS A 494 14.33 -1.82 -36.44
N LEU A 495 13.69 -0.69 -36.17
CA LEU A 495 13.91 0.11 -34.97
C LEU A 495 13.54 -0.67 -33.70
N LEU A 496 12.47 -1.47 -33.74
CA LEU A 496 12.08 -2.34 -32.61
C LEU A 496 13.17 -3.39 -32.34
N GLU A 497 13.72 -4.04 -33.40
CA GLU A 497 14.80 -5.01 -33.26
C GLU A 497 16.08 -4.38 -32.67
N GLU A 498 16.43 -3.15 -33.10
CA GLU A 498 17.59 -2.40 -32.59
C GLU A 498 17.46 -2.02 -31.11
N GLU A 499 16.26 -1.60 -30.68
CA GLU A 499 16.02 -1.16 -29.30
C GLU A 499 15.64 -2.29 -28.35
N TRP A 500 15.42 -3.52 -28.87
CA TRP A 500 15.00 -4.64 -28.05
C TRP A 500 16.12 -5.12 -27.12
N LYS A 501 15.86 -5.05 -25.82
CA LYS A 501 16.81 -5.48 -24.79
C LYS A 501 16.48 -6.89 -24.32
N LYS A 502 17.27 -7.86 -24.77
CA LYS A 502 17.14 -9.26 -24.36
C LYS A 502 17.46 -9.43 -22.87
N GLY A 503 16.67 -10.26 -22.19
CA GLY A 503 16.92 -10.66 -20.80
C GLY A 503 16.36 -9.70 -19.73
N GLU A 504 15.69 -8.61 -20.10
CA GLU A 504 14.97 -7.75 -19.16
C GLU A 504 13.54 -8.22 -18.82
N PHE A 505 13.11 -9.34 -19.42
CA PHE A 505 11.80 -9.94 -19.19
C PHE A 505 11.94 -11.19 -18.33
N ASP A 506 11.03 -11.40 -17.38
CA ASP A 506 11.11 -12.50 -16.39
C ASP A 506 11.24 -13.91 -16.98
N TYR A 507 10.71 -14.13 -18.20
CA TYR A 507 10.70 -15.42 -18.89
C TYR A 507 10.81 -15.26 -20.42
N THR A 508 11.59 -16.10 -21.08
CA THR A 508 11.79 -16.08 -22.54
C THR A 508 10.47 -16.13 -23.33
N VAL A 509 9.54 -16.99 -22.93
CA VAL A 509 8.22 -17.10 -23.59
C VAL A 509 7.40 -15.80 -23.44
N ARG A 510 7.59 -15.05 -22.36
CA ARG A 510 6.94 -13.77 -22.15
C ARG A 510 7.61 -12.69 -22.99
N GLU A 511 8.93 -12.73 -23.10
CA GLU A 511 9.73 -11.84 -23.94
C GLU A 511 9.30 -11.93 -25.39
N GLU A 512 9.23 -13.15 -25.96
CA GLU A 512 8.76 -13.42 -27.32
C GLU A 512 7.36 -12.85 -27.56
N LYS A 513 6.42 -13.08 -26.65
CA LYS A 513 5.06 -12.53 -26.75
C LYS A 513 5.01 -11.01 -26.74
N PHE A 514 5.85 -10.35 -25.95
CA PHE A 514 5.94 -8.89 -25.97
C PHE A 514 6.57 -8.37 -27.25
N PHE A 515 7.57 -9.06 -27.79
CA PHE A 515 8.18 -8.70 -29.06
C PHE A 515 7.17 -8.80 -30.22
N ASP A 516 6.49 -9.94 -30.37
CA ASP A 516 5.45 -10.16 -31.39
C ASP A 516 4.35 -9.10 -31.29
N GLN A 517 3.89 -8.83 -30.06
CA GLN A 517 2.90 -7.80 -29.81
C GLN A 517 3.40 -6.39 -30.18
N GLY A 518 4.67 -6.08 -29.90
CA GLY A 518 5.30 -4.83 -30.28
C GLY A 518 5.36 -4.69 -31.79
N GLN A 519 5.77 -5.74 -32.48
CA GLN A 519 5.87 -5.79 -33.95
C GLN A 519 4.50 -5.57 -34.61
N GLU A 520 3.45 -6.25 -34.13
CA GLU A 520 2.10 -6.11 -34.66
C GLU A 520 1.54 -4.70 -34.52
N MET A 521 1.59 -4.15 -33.29
CA MET A 521 1.03 -2.83 -33.02
C MET A 521 1.81 -1.69 -33.67
N LEU A 522 3.15 -1.78 -33.75
CA LEU A 522 3.98 -0.80 -34.43
C LEU A 522 3.85 -0.87 -35.95
N SER A 523 3.70 -2.06 -36.52
CA SER A 523 3.43 -2.21 -37.97
C SER A 523 2.15 -1.51 -38.37
N ARG A 524 1.07 -1.72 -37.62
CA ARG A 524 -0.22 -1.06 -37.82
C ARG A 524 -0.13 0.46 -37.63
N TYR A 525 0.61 0.89 -36.63
CA TYR A 525 0.85 2.31 -36.41
C TYR A 525 1.60 2.96 -37.60
N ALA A 526 2.61 2.30 -38.15
CA ALA A 526 3.36 2.78 -39.30
C ALA A 526 2.45 2.92 -40.56
N GLU A 527 1.57 1.98 -40.81
CA GLU A 527 0.57 2.06 -41.89
C GLU A 527 -0.32 3.29 -41.75
N LEU A 528 -0.85 3.55 -40.56
CA LEU A 528 -1.65 4.75 -40.26
C LEU A 528 -0.87 6.06 -40.49
N MET A 529 0.40 6.09 -40.10
CA MET A 529 1.26 7.30 -40.26
C MET A 529 1.73 7.49 -41.69
N ASN A 530 1.88 6.43 -42.46
CA ASN A 530 2.23 6.50 -43.89
C ASN A 530 1.07 7.06 -44.72
N ASP A 531 -0.18 6.66 -44.38
CA ASP A 531 -1.39 7.14 -45.06
C ASP A 531 -1.68 8.62 -44.78
N ASN A 532 -1.41 9.07 -43.57
CA ASN A 532 -1.59 10.46 -43.12
C ASN A 532 -0.37 10.92 -42.32
N PRO A 533 0.73 11.31 -42.96
CA PRO A 533 1.95 11.70 -42.27
C PRO A 533 1.76 12.97 -41.46
N PRO A 534 2.04 12.94 -40.15
CA PRO A 534 1.94 14.12 -39.31
C PRO A 534 3.10 15.09 -39.55
N ASN A 535 2.82 16.38 -39.42
CA ASN A 535 3.88 17.41 -39.37
C ASN A 535 4.41 17.54 -37.94
N VAL A 536 5.40 16.69 -37.58
CA VAL A 536 5.98 16.62 -36.25
C VAL A 536 6.96 17.77 -36.04
N ILE A 537 6.68 18.67 -35.09
CA ILE A 537 7.52 19.80 -34.73
C ILE A 537 8.38 19.55 -33.49
N ALA A 538 8.03 18.59 -32.62
CA ALA A 538 8.83 18.17 -31.48
C ALA A 538 8.55 16.71 -31.08
N ARG A 539 9.56 16.05 -30.48
CA ARG A 539 9.53 14.66 -30.03
C ARG A 539 10.24 14.59 -28.70
N GLU A 540 9.69 13.89 -27.70
CA GLU A 540 10.25 13.81 -26.34
C GLU A 540 10.65 15.22 -25.83
N GLU A 541 9.75 16.18 -26.04
CA GLU A 541 9.99 17.57 -25.63
C GLU A 541 10.00 17.64 -24.10
N ARG A 542 11.19 17.73 -23.54
CA ARG A 542 11.38 17.86 -22.09
C ARG A 542 11.06 19.28 -21.67
N PHE A 543 10.29 19.42 -20.63
CA PHE A 543 9.87 20.72 -20.13
C PHE A 543 9.99 20.83 -18.61
N SER A 544 10.11 22.08 -18.19
CA SER A 544 9.99 22.48 -16.79
C SER A 544 9.36 23.86 -16.75
N PHE A 545 8.38 24.05 -15.91
CA PHE A 545 7.77 25.36 -15.66
C PHE A 545 7.39 25.51 -14.20
N ASP A 546 7.35 26.75 -13.72
CA ASP A 546 7.04 27.06 -12.33
C ASP A 546 5.56 27.46 -12.18
N LEU A 547 4.92 26.96 -11.14
CA LEU A 547 3.68 27.41 -10.58
C LEU A 547 3.97 27.85 -9.14
N ASP A 548 4.16 29.14 -8.93
CA ASP A 548 4.63 29.74 -7.68
C ASP A 548 5.92 29.03 -7.16
N ASP A 549 5.81 28.31 -6.06
CA ASP A 549 6.89 27.57 -5.41
C ASP A 549 6.95 26.08 -5.79
N ILE A 550 6.21 25.68 -6.84
CA ILE A 550 6.15 24.32 -7.39
C ILE A 550 6.77 24.33 -8.78
N THR A 551 7.78 23.51 -9.01
CA THR A 551 8.29 23.24 -10.36
C THR A 551 7.66 21.98 -10.93
N ILE A 552 6.98 22.11 -12.05
CA ILE A 552 6.39 20.97 -12.78
C ILE A 552 7.36 20.59 -13.90
N ASN A 553 7.67 19.30 -13.99
CA ASN A 553 8.54 18.77 -15.04
C ASN A 553 7.90 17.56 -15.73
N GLY A 554 8.31 17.31 -16.97
CA GLY A 554 7.83 16.20 -17.76
C GLY A 554 8.47 16.12 -19.13
N ALA A 555 7.96 15.21 -19.96
CA ALA A 555 8.32 15.12 -21.37
C ALA A 555 7.06 14.84 -22.18
N ILE A 556 6.89 15.48 -23.31
CA ILE A 556 5.79 15.29 -24.25
C ILE A 556 6.29 14.37 -25.36
N ASP A 557 5.63 13.23 -25.56
CA ASP A 557 6.06 12.22 -26.53
C ASP A 557 6.17 12.79 -27.96
N ARG A 558 5.11 13.48 -28.42
CA ARG A 558 5.08 14.11 -29.75
C ARG A 558 4.21 15.36 -29.77
N ILE A 559 4.68 16.37 -30.51
CA ILE A 559 3.93 17.59 -30.81
C ILE A 559 3.87 17.75 -32.33
N ASP A 560 2.63 17.82 -32.86
CA ASP A 560 2.35 18.06 -34.27
C ASP A 560 1.82 19.48 -34.48
N LYS A 561 1.94 20.01 -35.71
CA LYS A 561 1.36 21.29 -36.09
C LYS A 561 0.72 21.20 -37.47
N ASP A 562 -0.51 21.61 -37.58
CA ASP A 562 -1.26 21.72 -38.82
C ASP A 562 -1.86 23.09 -39.01
N GLU A 563 -2.77 23.27 -39.97
CA GLU A 563 -3.47 24.52 -40.26
C GLU A 563 -4.34 25.00 -39.10
N ASN A 564 -4.83 24.06 -38.25
CA ASN A 564 -5.73 24.32 -37.13
C ASN A 564 -4.94 24.66 -35.85
N GLY A 565 -3.63 24.41 -35.82
CA GLY A 565 -2.76 24.73 -34.70
C GLY A 565 -1.87 23.57 -34.24
N VAL A 566 -1.62 23.52 -32.95
CA VAL A 566 -0.71 22.54 -32.32
C VAL A 566 -1.49 21.41 -31.65
N HIS A 567 -1.00 20.19 -31.81
CA HIS A 567 -1.61 18.97 -31.30
C HIS A 567 -0.58 18.18 -30.48
N ILE A 568 -0.97 17.81 -29.26
CA ILE A 568 -0.19 16.94 -28.38
C ILE A 568 -0.62 15.50 -28.60
N VAL A 569 0.35 14.59 -28.69
CA VAL A 569 0.13 13.15 -28.75
C VAL A 569 0.97 12.46 -27.69
N ASP A 570 0.30 11.67 -26.84
CA ASP A 570 0.91 10.83 -25.79
C ASP A 570 0.57 9.36 -26.07
N TYR A 571 1.59 8.51 -26.15
CA TYR A 571 1.43 7.12 -26.52
C TYR A 571 1.10 6.22 -25.33
N LYS A 572 0.17 5.30 -25.52
CA LYS A 572 -0.22 4.32 -24.50
C LYS A 572 -0.17 2.89 -25.04
N THR A 573 0.60 2.04 -24.37
CA THR A 573 0.71 0.60 -24.69
C THR A 573 -0.37 -0.25 -24.00
N SER A 574 -1.28 0.33 -23.24
CA SER A 574 -2.40 -0.36 -22.59
C SER A 574 -3.57 -0.60 -23.53
N LYS A 575 -4.38 -1.64 -23.26
CA LYS A 575 -5.64 -1.90 -23.97
C LYS A 575 -6.80 -0.99 -23.50
N SER A 576 -6.78 -0.59 -22.23
CA SER A 576 -7.84 0.21 -21.63
C SER A 576 -7.74 1.67 -22.07
N SER A 577 -8.81 2.21 -22.60
CA SER A 577 -8.89 3.62 -22.97
C SER A 577 -9.45 4.44 -21.81
N THR A 578 -8.68 5.42 -21.33
CA THR A 578 -9.15 6.46 -20.42
C THR A 578 -9.59 7.69 -21.22
N PRO A 579 -10.60 8.46 -20.77
CA PRO A 579 -10.97 9.70 -21.44
C PRO A 579 -9.83 10.73 -21.37
N ALA A 580 -9.51 11.38 -22.49
CA ALA A 580 -8.49 12.42 -22.56
C ALA A 580 -8.80 13.61 -21.61
N LYS A 581 -10.05 13.99 -21.47
CA LYS A 581 -10.50 15.09 -20.59
C LYS A 581 -10.05 14.92 -19.13
N SER A 582 -10.03 13.71 -18.62
CA SER A 582 -9.67 13.42 -17.22
C SER A 582 -8.19 13.04 -17.04
N ASN A 583 -7.39 13.10 -18.08
CA ASN A 583 -5.99 12.73 -18.03
C ASN A 583 -5.12 13.92 -17.57
N LEU A 584 -4.54 13.79 -16.39
CA LEU A 584 -3.72 14.83 -15.77
C LEU A 584 -2.46 15.15 -16.60
N GLN A 585 -1.87 14.16 -17.22
CA GLN A 585 -0.64 14.31 -18.01
C GLN A 585 -0.89 15.24 -19.20
N LEU A 586 -1.98 15.03 -19.95
CA LEU A 586 -2.37 15.91 -21.08
C LEU A 586 -2.70 17.33 -20.63
N ALA A 587 -3.36 17.49 -19.48
CA ALA A 587 -3.65 18.81 -18.91
C ALA A 587 -2.35 19.56 -18.56
N VAL A 588 -1.39 18.89 -17.90
CA VAL A 588 -0.07 19.46 -17.57
C VAL A 588 0.71 19.82 -18.82
N TYR A 589 0.68 19.00 -19.87
CA TYR A 589 1.29 19.32 -21.16
C TYR A 589 0.68 20.56 -21.79
N SER A 590 -0.65 20.71 -21.72
CA SER A 590 -1.35 21.88 -22.24
C SER A 590 -1.02 23.14 -21.42
N MET A 591 -0.81 23.03 -20.11
CA MET A 591 -0.33 24.13 -19.26
C MET A 591 1.07 24.60 -19.68
N TYR A 592 1.97 23.64 -19.93
CA TYR A 592 3.32 23.99 -20.41
C TYR A 592 3.27 24.73 -21.75
N LEU A 593 2.52 24.27 -22.74
CA LEU A 593 2.40 24.93 -24.04
C LEU A 593 1.78 26.33 -23.90
N LYS A 594 0.81 26.52 -23.02
CA LYS A 594 0.21 27.82 -22.72
C LYS A 594 1.25 28.82 -22.20
N GLN A 595 2.20 28.37 -21.39
CA GLN A 595 3.28 29.23 -20.80
C GLN A 595 4.51 29.35 -21.67
N SER A 596 4.71 28.44 -22.64
CA SER A 596 5.87 28.41 -23.50
C SER A 596 5.82 29.53 -24.54
N ASP A 597 7.01 29.80 -25.19
CA ASP A 597 7.13 30.80 -26.22
C ASP A 597 6.10 30.58 -27.35
N SER A 598 5.26 31.58 -27.58
CA SER A 598 4.17 31.53 -28.57
C SER A 598 4.67 31.36 -30.02
N GLU A 599 5.95 31.75 -30.35
CA GLU A 599 6.52 31.52 -31.67
C GLU A 599 6.74 30.03 -31.96
N LYS A 600 7.16 29.25 -30.96
CA LYS A 600 7.39 27.80 -31.13
C LYS A 600 6.10 27.00 -31.14
N PHE A 601 5.21 27.20 -30.16
CA PHE A 601 4.07 26.31 -29.93
C PHE A 601 2.68 26.97 -30.07
N GLY A 602 2.58 28.28 -30.13
CA GLY A 602 1.32 28.98 -30.41
C GLY A 602 0.31 29.05 -29.28
N GLY A 603 0.71 28.75 -28.03
CA GLY A 603 -0.15 28.82 -26.84
C GLY A 603 -0.88 27.51 -26.50
N ILE A 604 -2.15 27.59 -26.05
CA ILE A 604 -2.94 26.39 -25.70
C ILE A 604 -3.08 25.50 -26.94
N PRO A 605 -2.78 24.18 -26.83
CA PRO A 605 -2.89 23.29 -27.97
C PRO A 605 -4.34 23.14 -28.44
N THR A 606 -4.56 23.04 -29.73
CA THR A 606 -5.87 22.82 -30.33
C THR A 606 -6.47 21.49 -29.84
N SER A 607 -5.63 20.47 -29.70
CA SER A 607 -6.02 19.21 -29.09
C SER A 607 -4.86 18.51 -28.36
N ALA A 608 -5.19 17.76 -27.33
CA ALA A 608 -4.27 16.86 -26.66
C ALA A 608 -4.87 15.44 -26.67
N SER A 609 -4.10 14.47 -27.11
CA SER A 609 -4.57 13.14 -27.47
C SER A 609 -3.78 12.03 -26.76
N LEU A 610 -4.49 11.02 -26.26
CA LEU A 610 -3.92 9.71 -25.91
C LEU A 610 -4.02 8.80 -27.14
N HIS A 611 -2.91 8.27 -27.61
CA HIS A 611 -2.87 7.32 -28.69
C HIS A 611 -2.64 5.90 -28.16
N PHE A 612 -3.70 5.09 -28.14
CA PHE A 612 -3.69 3.71 -27.62
C PHE A 612 -3.27 2.75 -28.74
N LEU A 613 -2.00 2.40 -28.78
CA LEU A 613 -1.40 1.56 -29.83
C LEU A 613 -2.04 0.16 -29.98
N ARG A 614 -2.67 -0.35 -28.92
CA ARG A 614 -3.34 -1.66 -28.88
C ARG A 614 -4.84 -1.61 -29.13
N ASN A 615 -5.41 -0.42 -29.34
CA ASN A 615 -6.84 -0.25 -29.61
C ASN A 615 -7.05 -0.03 -31.10
N GLU A 616 -7.64 -1.01 -31.77
CA GLU A 616 -7.84 -1.00 -33.23
C GLU A 616 -9.02 -0.14 -33.67
N GLU A 617 -10.11 -0.16 -32.90
CA GLU A 617 -11.34 0.52 -33.30
C GLU A 617 -11.27 2.04 -33.10
N LYS A 618 -10.70 2.47 -31.99
CA LYS A 618 -10.63 3.89 -31.60
C LYS A 618 -9.26 4.18 -30.95
N PRO A 619 -8.18 4.24 -31.71
CA PRO A 619 -6.84 4.42 -31.15
C PRO A 619 -6.66 5.80 -30.47
N ASN A 620 -7.31 6.83 -30.98
CA ASN A 620 -7.17 8.20 -30.47
C ASN A 620 -8.32 8.59 -29.53
N ARG A 621 -7.95 9.24 -28.42
CA ARG A 621 -8.85 9.93 -27.51
C ARG A 621 -8.32 11.34 -27.33
N SER A 622 -9.03 12.33 -27.87
CA SER A 622 -8.63 13.71 -27.88
C SER A 622 -9.52 14.58 -26.99
N HIS A 623 -8.96 15.64 -26.47
CA HIS A 623 -9.67 16.72 -25.78
C HIS A 623 -9.01 18.05 -26.04
N SER A 624 -9.80 19.11 -26.22
CA SER A 624 -9.35 20.48 -26.28
C SER A 624 -9.50 21.11 -24.91
N PHE A 625 -8.40 21.30 -24.21
CA PHE A 625 -8.42 21.88 -22.87
C PHE A 625 -8.74 23.36 -22.92
N THR A 626 -9.72 23.77 -22.15
CA THR A 626 -10.08 25.19 -21.96
C THR A 626 -9.25 25.80 -20.83
N VAL A 627 -9.27 27.14 -20.72
CA VAL A 627 -8.62 27.85 -19.60
C VAL A 627 -9.17 27.34 -18.27
N ASP A 628 -10.48 27.15 -18.15
CA ASP A 628 -11.16 26.61 -16.94
C ASP A 628 -10.69 25.19 -16.59
N ASP A 629 -10.46 24.31 -17.57
CA ASP A 629 -9.92 22.96 -17.34
C ASP A 629 -8.47 23.05 -16.78
N LEU A 630 -7.66 24.00 -17.27
CA LEU A 630 -6.28 24.20 -16.81
C LEU A 630 -6.23 24.83 -15.41
N GLU A 631 -7.10 25.76 -15.10
CA GLU A 631 -7.25 26.35 -13.75
C GLU A 631 -7.61 25.29 -12.71
N LYS A 632 -8.58 24.40 -13.01
CA LYS A 632 -8.92 23.26 -12.15
C LYS A 632 -7.76 22.30 -11.97
N THR A 633 -6.93 22.15 -13.01
CA THR A 633 -5.72 21.30 -12.92
C THR A 633 -4.70 21.95 -12.00
N GLU A 634 -4.51 23.26 -12.09
CA GLU A 634 -3.65 24.02 -11.20
C GLU A 634 -4.10 23.96 -9.73
N GLU A 635 -5.39 24.14 -9.47
CA GLU A 635 -5.97 23.95 -8.14
C GLU A 635 -5.68 22.56 -7.57
N LYS A 636 -5.78 21.53 -8.42
CA LYS A 636 -5.46 20.15 -8.05
C LYS A 636 -3.99 19.98 -7.70
N ILE A 637 -3.08 20.53 -8.49
CA ILE A 637 -1.63 20.52 -8.24
C ILE A 637 -1.34 21.19 -6.89
N ASN A 638 -1.87 22.40 -6.68
CA ASN A 638 -1.70 23.18 -5.45
C ASN A 638 -2.22 22.45 -4.21
N LYS A 639 -3.34 21.76 -4.34
CA LYS A 639 -3.89 20.92 -3.26
C LYS A 639 -2.96 19.78 -2.89
N VAL A 640 -2.42 19.06 -3.87
CA VAL A 640 -1.47 17.97 -3.61
C VAL A 640 -0.18 18.52 -2.99
N ALA A 641 0.36 19.64 -3.52
CA ALA A 641 1.56 20.27 -2.98
C ALA A 641 1.37 20.71 -1.52
N SER A 642 0.22 21.32 -1.21
CA SER A 642 -0.13 21.70 0.16
C SER A 642 -0.22 20.50 1.10
N SER A 643 -0.81 19.39 0.65
CA SER A 643 -0.88 18.17 1.46
C SER A 643 0.50 17.51 1.66
N VAL A 644 1.37 17.55 0.65
CA VAL A 644 2.77 17.10 0.78
C VAL A 644 3.53 17.94 1.81
N ARG A 645 3.37 19.28 1.78
CA ARG A 645 4.00 20.18 2.77
C ARG A 645 3.49 19.95 4.19
N ARG A 646 2.20 19.64 4.35
CA ARG A 646 1.63 19.26 5.65
C ARG A 646 1.98 17.82 6.06
N LYS A 647 2.82 17.12 5.27
CA LYS A 647 3.28 15.76 5.56
C LYS A 647 2.13 14.74 5.69
N GLU A 648 1.07 14.91 4.94
CA GLU A 648 -0.10 14.03 4.94
C GLU A 648 0.17 12.74 4.15
N PHE A 649 0.91 11.80 4.73
CA PHE A 649 1.34 10.56 4.07
C PHE A 649 0.61 9.32 4.57
N VAL A 650 -0.69 9.40 4.76
CA VAL A 650 -1.49 8.27 5.23
C VAL A 650 -1.67 7.22 4.13
N ALA A 651 -1.54 5.93 4.50
CA ALA A 651 -1.78 4.82 3.60
C ALA A 651 -3.22 4.82 3.08
N LYS A 652 -3.38 4.81 1.75
CA LYS A 652 -4.68 4.69 1.12
C LYS A 652 -4.81 3.32 0.48
N THR A 653 -5.54 2.42 1.13
CA THR A 653 -5.70 1.05 0.66
C THR A 653 -6.66 0.94 -0.52
N GLY A 654 -6.33 0.12 -1.51
CA GLY A 654 -7.15 -0.10 -2.71
C GLY A 654 -6.60 -1.20 -3.59
N LYS A 655 -7.14 -1.31 -4.81
CA LYS A 655 -6.69 -2.31 -5.81
C LYS A 655 -5.22 -2.17 -6.16
N HIS A 656 -4.71 -0.94 -6.17
CA HIS A 656 -3.30 -0.64 -6.45
C HIS A 656 -2.34 -1.30 -5.46
N CYS A 657 -2.81 -1.67 -4.25
CA CYS A 657 -1.99 -2.42 -3.30
C CYS A 657 -1.61 -3.81 -3.80
N ASP A 658 -2.37 -4.41 -4.72
CA ASP A 658 -2.05 -5.74 -5.26
C ASP A 658 -0.80 -5.74 -6.14
N TRP A 659 -0.43 -4.56 -6.66
CA TRP A 659 0.76 -4.34 -7.50
C TRP A 659 1.74 -3.33 -6.90
N CYS A 660 1.58 -2.99 -5.60
CA CYS A 660 2.45 -2.03 -4.94
C CYS A 660 3.75 -2.70 -4.51
N ASP A 661 4.87 -2.15 -4.94
CA ASP A 661 6.20 -2.69 -4.65
C ASP A 661 6.56 -2.62 -3.16
N TYR A 662 5.94 -1.72 -2.41
CA TYR A 662 6.20 -1.50 -0.98
C TYR A 662 5.31 -2.35 -0.05
N LYS A 663 4.34 -3.10 -0.61
CA LYS A 663 3.30 -3.83 0.14
C LYS A 663 3.85 -4.88 1.11
N HIS A 664 4.97 -5.53 0.75
CA HIS A 664 5.34 -6.78 1.40
C HIS A 664 6.23 -6.63 2.63
N LEU A 665 7.04 -5.57 2.71
CA LEU A 665 8.03 -5.42 3.79
C LEU A 665 7.90 -4.11 4.59
N ILE A 666 7.49 -3.00 3.97
CA ILE A 666 7.51 -1.68 4.59
C ILE A 666 6.15 -0.99 4.68
N CYS A 667 5.16 -1.39 3.90
CA CYS A 667 3.82 -0.83 4.01
C CYS A 667 3.07 -1.49 5.19
N PRO A 668 2.49 -0.71 6.14
CA PRO A 668 1.79 -1.21 7.31
C PRO A 668 0.52 -2.02 6.99
#